data_c651f8a71b24e863891ff379df9d2f53
#
_entry.id   c651f8a71b24e863891ff379df9d2f53
#
_cell.length_a   1.000
_cell.length_b   1.000
_cell.length_c   1.000
_cell.angle_alpha   90.00
_cell.angle_beta   90.00
_cell.angle_gamma   90.00
#
_symmetry.space_group_name_H-M   'P 1'
#
loop_
_entity.id
_entity.type
_entity.pdbx_description
1 polymer ?
#
loop_
_entity_poly.entity_id
_entity_poly.type
_entity_poly.pdbx_seq_one_letter_code
_entity_poly.pdbx_strand_id
1 'polypeptide(L)'
;VSSKSASLEELVKANKAQFDRIFSTQMGTLDVQPGVTAEPSETPVSVADEGQASLDSGIRKILTERYGDGWSHEIVEHSIDGDEVRVVCRLEADGLTSTQHGSARNSGNVGIALQRASDNALARCYRELDPDGTRATDSFKAPAASTSSLPQDDLPTAAVRLAASQRQRPGQQIDTVTLDLIENALRNARHEMDAVLFRSAMSPVIREQHDEFPMITDRRGRMIVGQFGSYVAQMLREKKFDLSPGDVILQSDPYQCGGAISHINDWLVLVPVFHQEALVGFSSMFGHMMDVGGPVAGSMPTGATTIYGEGIRIPPIKIFEKGKVNQAALDLILNNTRTPQMNYSDLMAIIAGSRAGEKRVVEICDRFGRETYFQACEALLDRTRQAMKRLIVQNLPTEPQSFEDYVDDDGCGNGPFKMKLTLWREGEHAFFDWTGTSDQAPGPINFYLHEGMFKMFIGVYMIMVFDPQILFNDGFYDLVHVTMPTGSVLQPEFPAALGCRTHALARQFDVLGGALSHKAPELATAAGYGSSPHFLYSGIDRQGTPFQLMEILYGGIPGRPVGDGLDGHSWWPLFENIPTEYLEIYFPLVVESYASIRDSGGAGQHRGGNGVEKIYHILEPGEVSIHDDRHQSQPWGILGGKPGTCSEKWIIQKEAGRKALPSKVDHVQVYPGDRIIFRTAGAGGWGDPLEREVGAVRNDVARNLVGVDTARQAYGVIINENTLEADIRQTEELRQRMRNNRSPLAVFDFGSRIGGVSHGNGVVSDERAPV
;
A
#
# COMPACT_ATOMS: atom_id res chain seq x y z
N VAL A 1 -20.07 4.99 -45.84
CA VAL A 1 -19.43 6.29 -45.66
C VAL A 1 -18.09 5.99 -45.03
N SER A 2 -16.98 6.12 -45.79
CA SER A 2 -15.62 5.84 -45.32
C SER A 2 -15.18 6.92 -44.33
N SER A 3 -15.09 6.59 -43.05
CA SER A 3 -14.40 7.42 -42.07
C SER A 3 -12.87 7.31 -42.33
N LYS A 4 -12.24 8.40 -42.77
CA LYS A 4 -10.79 8.52 -42.77
C LYS A 4 -10.33 8.45 -41.30
N SER A 5 -9.62 7.41 -40.95
CA SER A 5 -8.86 7.37 -39.70
C SER A 5 -7.80 8.49 -39.76
N ALA A 6 -7.83 9.40 -38.79
CA ALA A 6 -6.78 10.40 -38.66
C ALA A 6 -5.43 9.73 -38.45
N SER A 7 -4.39 10.25 -39.11
CA SER A 7 -3.04 9.71 -38.90
C SER A 7 -2.57 9.98 -37.47
N LEU A 8 -1.65 9.16 -36.96
CA LEU A 8 -1.07 9.32 -35.63
C LEU A 8 -0.47 10.74 -35.41
N GLU A 9 0.09 11.34 -36.50
CA GLU A 9 0.59 12.71 -36.48
C GLU A 9 -0.52 13.75 -36.29
N GLU A 10 -1.70 13.54 -36.89
CA GLU A 10 -2.88 14.41 -36.68
C GLU A 10 -3.43 14.28 -35.27
N LEU A 11 -3.43 13.08 -34.70
CA LEU A 11 -3.83 12.81 -33.31
C LEU A 11 -2.83 13.43 -32.30
N VAL A 12 -1.53 13.32 -32.56
CA VAL A 12 -0.49 13.96 -31.73
C VAL A 12 -0.57 15.47 -31.80
N LYS A 13 -0.85 16.05 -32.99
CA LYS A 13 -1.10 17.50 -33.15
C LYS A 13 -2.37 17.96 -32.44
N ALA A 14 -3.44 17.18 -32.52
CA ALA A 14 -4.71 17.49 -31.86
C ALA A 14 -4.55 17.44 -30.32
N ASN A 15 -3.86 16.43 -29.79
CA ASN A 15 -3.58 16.31 -28.37
C ASN A 15 -2.64 17.41 -27.88
N LYS A 16 -1.61 17.77 -28.63
CA LYS A 16 -0.74 18.90 -28.31
C LYS A 16 -1.54 20.22 -28.29
N ALA A 17 -2.41 20.45 -29.26
CA ALA A 17 -3.25 21.65 -29.30
C ALA A 17 -4.28 21.70 -28.15
N GLN A 18 -4.77 20.53 -27.72
CA GLN A 18 -5.67 20.42 -26.56
C GLN A 18 -4.89 20.62 -25.26
N PHE A 19 -3.70 20.06 -25.14
CA PHE A 19 -2.79 20.27 -24.02
C PHE A 19 -2.39 21.74 -23.91
N ASP A 20 -1.97 22.39 -24.98
CA ASP A 20 -1.62 23.81 -25.04
C ASP A 20 -2.84 24.70 -24.71
N ARG A 21 -4.06 24.28 -25.06
CA ARG A 21 -5.30 24.99 -24.73
C ARG A 21 -5.65 24.87 -23.25
N ILE A 22 -5.52 23.69 -22.67
CA ILE A 22 -5.73 23.45 -21.22
C ILE A 22 -4.69 24.23 -20.40
N PHE A 23 -3.43 24.20 -20.80
CA PHE A 23 -2.35 24.94 -20.14
C PHE A 23 -2.52 26.45 -20.25
N SER A 24 -2.92 26.97 -21.42
CA SER A 24 -3.17 28.41 -21.60
C SER A 24 -4.43 28.91 -20.87
N THR A 25 -5.41 28.03 -20.63
CA THR A 25 -6.64 28.39 -19.90
C THR A 25 -6.44 28.36 -18.37
N GLN A 26 -5.52 27.54 -17.87
CA GLN A 26 -5.16 27.51 -16.44
C GLN A 26 -4.08 28.52 -16.04
N MET A 27 -3.28 29.05 -17.00
CA MET A 27 -2.28 30.08 -16.80
C MET A 27 -2.76 31.48 -17.17
N GLY A 28 -4.10 31.71 -17.19
CA GLY A 28 -4.70 33.02 -17.37
C GLY A 28 -4.30 33.95 -16.22
N THR A 29 -3.32 34.80 -16.52
CA THR A 29 -2.97 36.10 -15.89
C THR A 29 -3.37 36.28 -14.44
N LEU A 30 -2.47 35.89 -13.52
CA LEU A 30 -2.34 36.56 -12.24
C LEU A 30 -1.42 37.79 -12.43
N ASP A 31 -2.03 38.95 -12.67
CA ASP A 31 -1.37 40.24 -12.55
C ASP A 31 -1.01 40.49 -11.09
N VAL A 32 0.22 40.24 -10.73
CA VAL A 32 0.78 40.62 -9.44
C VAL A 32 1.25 42.07 -9.57
N GLN A 33 0.49 43.00 -9.03
CA GLN A 33 0.95 44.38 -8.78
C GLN A 33 1.95 44.36 -7.62
N PRO A 34 3.11 44.95 -7.73
CA PRO A 34 4.08 45.08 -6.64
C PRO A 34 3.73 46.27 -5.74
N GLY A 35 3.67 45.99 -4.45
CA GLY A 35 3.79 47.04 -3.46
C GLY A 35 2.67 47.13 -2.42
N VAL A 36 2.86 46.48 -1.28
CA VAL A 36 2.68 47.08 0.06
C VAL A 36 3.56 46.33 1.03
N THR A 37 4.62 46.94 1.48
CA THR A 37 5.42 46.53 2.64
C THR A 37 4.61 46.83 3.91
N ALA A 38 4.22 45.83 4.65
CA ALA A 38 3.75 45.99 6.02
C ALA A 38 4.89 45.66 6.97
N GLU A 39 5.24 46.65 7.79
CA GLU A 39 6.19 46.49 8.91
C GLU A 39 5.62 45.51 9.97
N PRO A 40 6.50 44.76 10.68
CA PRO A 40 6.05 43.84 11.72
C PRO A 40 5.70 44.63 13.00
N SER A 41 4.46 44.56 13.44
CA SER A 41 4.07 45.04 14.76
C SER A 41 4.43 43.98 15.80
N GLU A 42 5.42 44.28 16.63
CA GLU A 42 5.70 43.58 17.87
C GLU A 42 4.55 43.78 18.87
N THR A 43 3.85 42.71 19.19
CA THR A 43 3.16 42.57 20.47
C THR A 43 3.25 41.13 20.94
N PRO A 44 3.79 40.87 22.15
CA PRO A 44 3.80 39.52 22.68
C PRO A 44 2.42 39.14 23.15
N VAL A 45 1.86 38.11 22.51
CA VAL A 45 0.63 37.48 22.99
C VAL A 45 1.00 36.54 24.11
N SER A 46 0.66 36.96 25.35
CA SER A 46 0.64 36.08 26.49
C SER A 46 -0.47 35.05 26.31
N VAL A 47 -0.14 33.79 26.11
CA VAL A 47 -1.10 32.68 26.13
C VAL A 47 -1.42 32.37 27.58
N ALA A 48 -2.58 32.87 28.05
CA ALA A 48 -3.16 32.43 29.32
C ALA A 48 -3.76 31.04 29.14
N ASP A 49 -3.50 30.18 30.11
CA ASP A 49 -4.11 28.87 30.32
C ASP A 49 -5.63 28.91 30.20
N GLU A 50 -6.21 28.19 29.24
CA GLU A 50 -7.53 27.57 29.38
C GLU A 50 -7.63 26.42 28.37
N GLY A 51 -7.77 25.18 28.89
CA GLY A 51 -8.13 24.00 28.12
C GLY A 51 -7.08 22.91 28.06
N GLN A 52 -6.68 22.38 29.20
CA GLN A 52 -5.96 21.10 29.32
C GLN A 52 -6.86 19.95 28.84
N ALA A 53 -6.83 19.66 27.54
CA ALA A 53 -7.17 18.34 27.03
C ALA A 53 -5.84 17.63 26.78
N SER A 54 -5.41 16.79 27.71
CA SER A 54 -4.17 16.03 27.67
C SER A 54 -4.20 15.03 26.50
N LEU A 55 -3.62 15.40 25.39
CA LEU A 55 -2.97 14.45 24.49
C LEU A 55 -1.55 14.28 25.05
N ASP A 56 -1.38 13.35 25.99
CA ASP A 56 -0.08 12.87 26.42
C ASP A 56 0.59 12.29 25.17
N SER A 57 1.47 13.04 24.51
CA SER A 57 2.17 12.54 23.36
C SER A 57 3.14 11.46 23.84
N GLY A 58 3.14 10.32 23.16
CA GLY A 58 3.96 9.18 23.55
C GLY A 58 5.44 9.54 23.77
N ILE A 59 5.96 10.56 23.05
CA ILE A 59 7.37 11.02 23.19
C ILE A 59 7.63 11.70 24.54
N ARG A 60 6.71 12.53 25.03
CA ARG A 60 6.87 13.21 26.34
C ARG A 60 6.84 12.20 27.47
N LYS A 61 6.00 11.18 27.36
CA LYS A 61 5.93 10.06 28.31
C LYS A 61 7.27 9.29 28.33
N ILE A 62 7.83 8.98 27.18
CA ILE A 62 9.13 8.30 27.06
C ILE A 62 10.24 9.13 27.69
N LEU A 63 10.28 10.45 27.44
CA LEU A 63 11.27 11.35 28.04
C LEU A 63 11.14 11.40 29.56
N THR A 64 9.92 11.50 30.09
CA THR A 64 9.68 11.52 31.52
C THR A 64 9.97 10.17 32.20
N GLU A 65 9.63 9.06 31.55
CA GLU A 65 9.96 7.71 32.06
C GLU A 65 11.49 7.48 32.12
N ARG A 66 12.24 8.07 31.19
CA ARG A 66 13.68 7.84 31.08
C ARG A 66 14.52 8.82 31.91
N TYR A 67 14.16 10.09 31.91
CA TYR A 67 14.96 11.16 32.52
C TYR A 67 14.31 11.77 33.77
N GLY A 68 13.11 11.30 34.17
CA GLY A 68 12.34 11.88 35.27
C GLY A 68 12.08 13.36 35.04
N ASP A 69 12.46 14.19 36.01
CA ASP A 69 12.40 15.66 35.92
C ASP A 69 13.68 16.29 35.35
N GLY A 70 14.64 15.49 34.91
CA GLY A 70 15.95 15.93 34.40
C GLY A 70 15.96 16.31 32.92
N TRP A 71 14.83 16.54 32.27
CA TRP A 71 14.75 17.02 30.90
C TRP A 71 13.90 18.27 30.75
N SER A 72 14.26 19.08 29.75
CA SER A 72 13.48 20.27 29.38
C SER A 72 13.52 20.45 27.86
N HIS A 73 12.55 21.17 27.33
CA HIS A 73 12.55 21.53 25.91
C HIS A 73 12.02 22.94 25.72
N GLU A 74 12.46 23.55 24.63
CA GLU A 74 11.97 24.85 24.16
C GLU A 74 11.69 24.83 22.67
N ILE A 75 10.70 25.58 22.22
CA ILE A 75 10.49 25.88 20.81
C ILE A 75 11.37 27.09 20.48
N VAL A 76 12.43 26.88 19.71
CA VAL A 76 13.39 27.91 19.35
C VAL A 76 12.87 28.78 18.21
N GLU A 77 12.15 28.15 17.28
CA GLU A 77 11.59 28.82 16.11
C GLU A 77 10.35 28.08 15.62
N HIS A 78 9.38 28.82 15.09
CA HIS A 78 8.24 28.22 14.40
C HIS A 78 7.83 29.09 13.21
N SER A 79 7.26 28.45 12.18
CA SER A 79 6.69 29.12 11.02
C SER A 79 5.44 28.38 10.55
N ILE A 80 4.53 29.13 9.94
CA ILE A 80 3.31 28.59 9.33
C ILE A 80 3.32 29.03 7.87
N ASP A 81 3.32 28.05 6.97
CA ASP A 81 3.31 28.28 5.53
C ASP A 81 2.15 27.50 4.90
N GLY A 82 1.07 28.22 4.58
CA GLY A 82 -0.17 27.63 4.12
C GLY A 82 -0.80 26.71 5.19
N ASP A 83 -0.89 25.43 4.90
CA ASP A 83 -1.39 24.38 5.80
C ASP A 83 -0.29 23.61 6.53
N GLU A 84 0.99 23.98 6.35
CA GLU A 84 2.12 23.37 7.04
C GLU A 84 2.61 24.23 8.20
N VAL A 85 2.70 23.62 9.38
CA VAL A 85 3.31 24.19 10.58
C VAL A 85 4.67 23.55 10.77
N ARG A 86 5.73 24.36 10.87
CA ARG A 86 7.11 23.94 11.12
C ARG A 86 7.58 24.48 12.44
N VAL A 87 8.34 23.66 13.18
CA VAL A 87 8.86 23.98 14.50
C VAL A 87 10.31 23.54 14.60
N VAL A 88 11.14 24.35 15.24
CA VAL A 88 12.48 23.95 15.70
C VAL A 88 12.41 23.82 17.21
N CYS A 89 12.66 22.62 17.72
CA CYS A 89 12.75 22.37 19.16
C CYS A 89 14.17 22.08 19.59
N ARG A 90 14.54 22.59 20.77
CA ARG A 90 15.74 22.22 21.51
C ARG A 90 15.33 21.33 22.69
N LEU A 91 15.95 20.17 22.82
CA LEU A 91 15.81 19.25 23.95
C LEU A 91 17.10 19.24 24.76
N GLU A 92 16.98 19.41 26.07
CA GLU A 92 18.05 19.22 27.03
C GLU A 92 17.70 18.05 27.96
N ALA A 93 18.59 17.08 28.07
CA ALA A 93 18.43 15.92 28.93
C ALA A 93 19.80 15.42 29.41
N ASP A 94 19.98 15.22 30.71
CA ASP A 94 21.23 14.75 31.32
C ASP A 94 22.52 15.56 30.90
N GLY A 95 22.35 16.86 30.72
CA GLY A 95 23.44 17.75 30.30
C GLY A 95 23.82 17.66 28.81
N LEU A 96 23.07 16.92 28.04
CA LEU A 96 23.20 16.88 26.57
C LEU A 96 22.09 17.75 25.94
N THR A 97 22.44 18.36 24.81
CA THR A 97 21.50 19.24 24.09
C THR A 97 21.41 18.80 22.64
N SER A 98 20.20 18.68 22.12
CA SER A 98 19.93 18.46 20.69
C SER A 98 18.89 19.46 20.18
N THR A 99 19.04 19.91 18.94
CA THR A 99 18.11 20.85 18.30
C THR A 99 17.67 20.27 16.94
N GLN A 100 16.36 20.06 16.77
CA GLN A 100 15.81 19.43 15.59
C GLN A 100 14.54 20.11 15.08
N HIS A 101 14.26 19.91 13.80
CA HIS A 101 13.08 20.41 13.13
C HIS A 101 11.93 19.38 13.16
N GLY A 102 10.70 19.86 13.31
CA GLY A 102 9.49 19.07 13.14
C GLY A 102 8.47 19.80 12.32
N SER A 103 7.59 19.09 11.62
CA SER A 103 6.46 19.67 10.90
C SER A 103 5.18 18.87 11.07
N ALA A 104 4.04 19.52 10.90
CA ALA A 104 2.73 18.91 10.87
C ALA A 104 1.77 19.72 9.99
N ARG A 105 0.77 19.06 9.38
CA ARG A 105 -0.28 19.76 8.65
C ARG A 105 -1.34 20.35 9.57
N ASN A 106 -1.76 21.56 9.26
CA ASN A 106 -2.85 22.23 9.94
C ASN A 106 -4.20 21.77 9.34
N SER A 107 -4.85 20.83 9.99
CA SER A 107 -6.18 20.32 9.61
C SER A 107 -7.34 21.11 10.26
N GLY A 108 -7.22 22.45 10.36
CA GLY A 108 -8.24 23.33 10.90
C GLY A 108 -8.01 23.77 12.36
N ASN A 109 -6.97 23.29 13.04
CA ASN A 109 -6.57 23.76 14.37
C ASN A 109 -5.05 23.92 14.45
N VAL A 110 -4.60 25.17 14.39
CA VAL A 110 -3.17 25.53 14.41
C VAL A 110 -2.49 25.06 15.70
N GLY A 111 -3.16 25.10 16.85
CA GLY A 111 -2.61 24.65 18.12
C GLY A 111 -2.27 23.15 18.12
N ILE A 112 -3.16 22.31 17.59
CA ILE A 112 -2.91 20.87 17.45
C ILE A 112 -1.76 20.61 16.45
N ALA A 113 -1.70 21.36 15.37
CA ALA A 113 -0.61 21.23 14.38
C ALA A 113 0.73 21.65 14.98
N LEU A 114 0.76 22.71 15.78
CA LEU A 114 1.97 23.18 16.47
C LEU A 114 2.45 22.15 17.49
N GLN A 115 1.52 21.54 18.26
CA GLN A 115 1.85 20.47 19.22
C GLN A 115 2.43 19.26 18.50
N ARG A 116 1.83 18.80 17.40
CA ARG A 116 2.34 17.67 16.61
C ARG A 116 3.70 17.95 15.98
N ALA A 117 3.91 19.18 15.48
CA ALA A 117 5.20 19.58 14.93
C ALA A 117 6.29 19.59 16.02
N SER A 118 5.96 20.09 17.24
CA SER A 118 6.85 20.05 18.39
C SER A 118 7.19 18.62 18.83
N ASP A 119 6.20 17.72 18.91
CA ASP A 119 6.41 16.33 19.30
C ASP A 119 7.27 15.58 18.25
N ASN A 120 7.09 15.88 16.97
CA ASN A 120 7.94 15.37 15.91
C ASN A 120 9.38 15.84 16.01
N ALA A 121 9.61 17.12 16.38
CA ALA A 121 10.94 17.65 16.63
C ALA A 121 11.59 17.00 17.87
N LEU A 122 10.84 16.88 18.98
CA LEU A 122 11.31 16.23 20.21
C LEU A 122 11.69 14.78 20.00
N ALA A 123 10.91 14.02 19.22
CA ALA A 123 11.22 12.64 18.88
C ALA A 123 12.52 12.51 18.07
N ARG A 124 12.86 13.51 17.27
CA ARG A 124 14.14 13.58 16.55
C ARG A 124 15.31 13.94 17.48
N CYS A 125 15.12 14.92 18.36
CA CYS A 125 16.10 15.27 19.38
C CYS A 125 16.43 14.06 20.27
N TYR A 126 15.43 13.35 20.75
CA TYR A 126 15.62 12.16 21.59
C TYR A 126 16.46 11.09 20.89
N ARG A 127 16.16 10.81 19.61
CA ARG A 127 16.94 9.83 18.81
C ARG A 127 18.40 10.23 18.61
N GLU A 128 18.68 11.51 18.52
CA GLU A 128 20.06 12.03 18.42
C GLU A 128 20.84 11.91 19.73
N LEU A 129 20.16 12.14 20.86
CA LEU A 129 20.77 12.02 22.19
C LEU A 129 21.00 10.57 22.64
N ASP A 130 20.20 9.62 22.11
CA ASP A 130 20.28 8.20 22.41
C ASP A 130 20.06 7.32 21.16
N PRO A 131 21.00 7.34 20.22
CA PRO A 131 20.87 6.64 18.94
C PRO A 131 20.77 5.11 19.05
N ASP A 132 21.29 4.53 20.14
CA ASP A 132 21.39 3.09 20.31
C ASP A 132 20.45 2.50 21.38
N GLY A 133 19.66 3.35 22.09
CA GLY A 133 18.81 2.89 23.19
C GLY A 133 19.56 2.28 24.38
N THR A 134 20.89 2.44 24.47
CA THR A 134 21.78 1.62 25.28
C THR A 134 22.56 2.33 26.38
N ARG A 135 22.09 3.49 26.88
CA ARG A 135 22.68 4.06 28.09
C ARG A 135 22.05 3.48 29.36
N ALA A 136 22.15 2.14 29.51
CA ALA A 136 21.95 1.48 30.80
C ALA A 136 22.90 0.27 30.89
N THR A 137 23.88 0.41 31.82
CA THR A 137 24.73 -0.61 32.45
C THR A 137 25.83 -1.28 31.62
N ASP A 138 27.05 -1.08 32.10
CA ASP A 138 28.30 -1.74 31.77
C ASP A 138 28.26 -3.26 31.67
N SER A 139 29.18 -3.71 30.82
CA SER A 139 29.71 -5.07 30.68
C SER A 139 28.99 -6.05 29.75
N PHE A 140 29.53 -6.16 28.51
CA PHE A 140 29.93 -7.47 27.96
C PHE A 140 30.79 -7.28 26.68
N LYS A 141 31.97 -7.87 26.67
CA LYS A 141 32.90 -7.93 25.54
C LYS A 141 32.40 -8.92 24.50
N ALA A 142 32.38 -8.53 23.24
CA ALA A 142 32.06 -9.40 22.10
C ALA A 142 33.30 -10.11 21.54
N PRO A 143 33.20 -11.35 21.08
CA PRO A 143 34.23 -12.01 20.29
C PRO A 143 34.14 -11.69 18.80
N ALA A 144 35.28 -11.77 18.13
CA ALA A 144 35.51 -11.38 16.75
C ALA A 144 34.70 -12.21 15.73
N ALA A 145 34.17 -11.51 14.73
CA ALA A 145 33.44 -12.10 13.61
C ALA A 145 34.37 -12.74 12.57
N SER A 146 34.04 -13.94 12.15
CA SER A 146 34.65 -14.63 11.00
C SER A 146 33.90 -14.24 9.72
N THR A 147 34.65 -13.79 8.72
CA THR A 147 34.17 -13.47 7.37
C THR A 147 33.94 -14.76 6.58
N SER A 148 32.70 -14.99 6.14
CA SER A 148 32.41 -15.93 5.06
C SER A 148 31.97 -15.17 3.80
N SER A 149 32.69 -15.40 2.72
CA SER A 149 32.47 -14.86 1.38
C SER A 149 31.27 -15.49 0.70
N LEU A 150 30.38 -14.65 0.15
CA LEU A 150 29.29 -15.06 -0.75
C LEU A 150 29.82 -15.45 -2.15
N PRO A 151 29.20 -16.38 -2.87
CA PRO A 151 29.60 -16.77 -4.21
C PRO A 151 29.43 -15.61 -5.21
N GLN A 152 30.48 -15.36 -5.97
CA GLN A 152 30.49 -14.45 -7.11
C GLN A 152 30.12 -15.23 -8.38
N ASP A 153 28.85 -15.32 -8.71
CA ASP A 153 28.53 -15.78 -10.07
C ASP A 153 27.28 -15.08 -10.60
N ASP A 154 27.40 -14.60 -11.85
CA ASP A 154 26.38 -14.17 -12.79
C ASP A 154 25.75 -12.78 -12.68
N LEU A 155 26.58 -11.74 -12.86
CA LEU A 155 26.13 -10.39 -13.25
C LEU A 155 26.38 -10.13 -14.76
N PRO A 156 25.54 -9.31 -15.45
CA PRO A 156 25.72 -8.96 -16.86
C PRO A 156 27.09 -8.32 -17.14
N THR A 157 27.75 -8.74 -18.19
CA THR A 157 29.19 -8.52 -18.46
C THR A 157 29.64 -7.04 -18.49
N ALA A 158 28.76 -6.09 -18.84
CA ALA A 158 29.09 -4.65 -18.82
C ALA A 158 29.09 -4.07 -17.40
N ALA A 159 28.11 -4.42 -16.57
CA ALA A 159 28.06 -4.01 -15.18
C ALA A 159 29.18 -4.65 -14.35
N VAL A 160 29.57 -5.91 -14.67
CA VAL A 160 30.66 -6.64 -13.98
C VAL A 160 32.02 -6.09 -14.33
N ARG A 161 32.28 -5.66 -15.58
CA ARG A 161 33.57 -5.05 -15.97
C ARG A 161 33.79 -3.70 -15.29
N LEU A 162 32.76 -2.89 -15.08
CA LEU A 162 32.83 -1.64 -14.33
C LEU A 162 33.03 -1.86 -12.82
N ALA A 163 32.41 -2.92 -12.26
CA ALA A 163 32.58 -3.25 -10.84
C ALA A 163 33.98 -3.83 -10.52
N ALA A 164 34.58 -4.56 -11.45
CA ALA A 164 35.90 -5.16 -11.27
C ALA A 164 37.06 -4.15 -11.36
N SER A 165 36.88 -3.00 -12.01
CA SER A 165 37.92 -1.96 -12.16
C SER A 165 38.05 -1.00 -10.97
N GLN A 166 37.13 -1.05 -9.99
CA GLN A 166 37.14 -0.17 -8.83
C GLN A 166 37.24 -1.00 -7.55
N ARG A 167 38.44 -1.45 -7.18
CA ARG A 167 38.75 -1.91 -5.84
C ARG A 167 38.53 -0.76 -4.86
N GLN A 168 37.51 -0.89 -4.01
CA GLN A 168 37.25 0.03 -2.90
C GLN A 168 38.49 0.17 -2.02
N ARG A 169 38.85 1.40 -1.72
CA ARG A 169 39.76 1.67 -0.61
C ARG A 169 38.98 1.44 0.69
N PRO A 170 39.40 0.57 1.61
CA PRO A 170 38.73 0.39 2.88
C PRO A 170 38.93 1.69 3.70
N GLY A 171 37.87 2.35 4.16
CA GLY A 171 37.97 3.23 5.30
C GLY A 171 37.44 4.66 5.25
N GLN A 172 36.51 5.01 4.35
CA GLN A 172 35.82 6.30 4.56
C GLN A 172 34.30 5.99 4.66
N GLN A 173 33.82 5.95 5.89
CA GLN A 173 32.40 5.86 6.20
C GLN A 173 31.76 7.21 5.88
N ILE A 174 30.65 7.25 5.14
CA ILE A 174 29.90 8.47 4.88
C ILE A 174 29.47 9.10 6.22
N ASP A 175 29.61 10.39 6.38
CA ASP A 175 29.10 11.05 7.56
C ASP A 175 27.58 11.10 7.60
N THR A 176 27.01 11.08 8.80
CA THR A 176 25.56 10.95 9.03
C THR A 176 24.77 12.10 8.41
N VAL A 177 25.29 13.33 8.46
CA VAL A 177 24.59 14.51 7.89
C VAL A 177 24.49 14.40 6.37
N THR A 178 25.58 14.05 5.70
CA THR A 178 25.59 13.82 4.25
C THR A 178 24.64 12.67 3.87
N LEU A 179 24.64 11.58 4.65
CA LEU A 179 23.74 10.46 4.43
C LEU A 179 22.27 10.89 4.53
N ASP A 180 21.90 11.63 5.58
CA ASP A 180 20.52 12.08 5.79
C ASP A 180 20.09 13.10 4.72
N LEU A 181 21.01 13.96 4.25
CA LEU A 181 20.73 14.87 3.13
C LEU A 181 20.45 14.11 1.83
N ILE A 182 21.21 13.05 1.53
CA ILE A 182 21.00 12.22 0.35
C ILE A 182 19.70 11.40 0.49
N GLU A 183 19.42 10.83 1.67
CA GLU A 183 18.16 10.13 1.93
C GLU A 183 16.94 11.02 1.68
N ASN A 184 16.95 12.24 2.26
CA ASN A 184 15.86 13.18 2.06
C ASN A 184 15.73 13.63 0.60
N ALA A 185 16.85 13.82 -0.11
CA ALA A 185 16.83 14.14 -1.54
C ALA A 185 16.21 13.02 -2.36
N LEU A 186 16.51 11.74 -2.05
CA LEU A 186 15.91 10.58 -2.71
C LEU A 186 14.43 10.44 -2.39
N ARG A 187 14.00 10.65 -1.14
CA ARG A 187 12.59 10.66 -0.74
C ARG A 187 11.80 11.74 -1.51
N ASN A 188 12.37 12.95 -1.61
CA ASN A 188 11.77 14.05 -2.36
C ASN A 188 11.72 13.74 -3.87
N ALA A 189 12.77 13.13 -4.43
CA ALA A 189 12.78 12.69 -5.83
C ALA A 189 11.63 11.72 -6.11
N ARG A 190 11.40 10.74 -5.22
CA ARG A 190 10.28 9.82 -5.35
C ARG A 190 8.93 10.53 -5.31
N HIS A 191 8.71 11.47 -4.37
CA HIS A 191 7.47 12.25 -4.32
C HIS A 191 7.27 13.15 -5.55
N GLU A 192 8.35 13.64 -6.16
CA GLU A 192 8.27 14.38 -7.42
C GLU A 192 7.87 13.47 -8.58
N MET A 193 8.33 12.22 -8.60
CA MET A 193 7.89 11.23 -9.58
C MET A 193 6.38 11.01 -9.51
N ASP A 194 5.81 10.81 -8.30
CA ASP A 194 4.36 10.72 -8.08
C ASP A 194 3.64 11.98 -8.61
N ALA A 195 4.11 13.15 -8.21
CA ALA A 195 3.48 14.42 -8.58
C ALA A 195 3.49 14.69 -10.09
N VAL A 196 4.56 14.29 -10.79
CA VAL A 196 4.64 14.39 -12.26
C VAL A 196 3.62 13.46 -12.89
N LEU A 197 3.52 12.22 -12.43
CA LEU A 197 2.60 11.24 -12.97
C LEU A 197 1.15 11.66 -12.79
N PHE A 198 0.72 11.96 -11.56
CA PHE A 198 -0.68 12.32 -11.26
C PHE A 198 -1.17 13.57 -11.99
N ARG A 199 -0.26 14.50 -12.30
CA ARG A 199 -0.61 15.71 -13.07
C ARG A 199 -0.67 15.49 -14.57
N SER A 200 -0.05 14.44 -15.09
CA SER A 200 0.07 14.21 -16.53
C SER A 200 -0.67 12.97 -17.04
N ALA A 201 -1.01 12.02 -16.17
CA ALA A 201 -1.81 10.86 -16.52
C ALA A 201 -3.25 11.23 -16.90
N MET A 202 -3.86 10.44 -17.78
CA MET A 202 -5.23 10.65 -18.24
C MET A 202 -6.23 9.67 -17.61
N SER A 203 -5.81 8.42 -17.36
CA SER A 203 -6.74 7.43 -16.83
C SER A 203 -7.11 7.72 -15.37
N PRO A 204 -8.36 7.47 -14.98
CA PRO A 204 -8.78 7.63 -13.59
C PRO A 204 -8.07 6.66 -12.65
N VAL A 205 -7.64 5.51 -13.14
CA VAL A 205 -6.92 4.50 -12.35
C VAL A 205 -5.57 5.03 -11.86
N ILE A 206 -4.80 5.66 -12.73
CA ILE A 206 -3.51 6.26 -12.34
C ILE A 206 -3.71 7.64 -11.71
N ARG A 207 -4.49 8.51 -12.35
CA ARG A 207 -4.61 9.91 -11.97
C ARG A 207 -5.37 10.13 -10.67
N GLU A 208 -6.49 9.40 -10.48
CA GLU A 208 -7.41 9.60 -9.36
C GLU A 208 -7.25 8.49 -8.30
N GLN A 209 -7.04 7.22 -8.71
CA GLN A 209 -6.87 6.11 -7.77
C GLN A 209 -5.41 5.86 -7.38
N HIS A 210 -4.45 6.46 -8.05
CA HIS A 210 -3.02 6.37 -7.76
C HIS A 210 -2.47 4.93 -7.83
N ASP A 211 -2.97 4.11 -8.80
CA ASP A 211 -2.47 2.75 -8.99
C ASP A 211 -1.14 2.75 -9.74
N GLU A 212 -0.10 3.09 -9.02
CA GLU A 212 1.26 3.18 -9.51
C GLU A 212 2.28 3.06 -8.37
N PHE A 213 3.54 2.71 -8.70
CA PHE A 213 4.61 2.64 -7.70
C PHE A 213 5.97 3.04 -8.29
N PRO A 214 6.51 4.23 -7.92
CA PRO A 214 7.83 4.67 -8.31
C PRO A 214 8.92 4.09 -7.41
N MET A 215 10.09 3.92 -7.97
CA MET A 215 11.29 3.59 -7.22
C MET A 215 12.56 4.14 -7.84
N ILE A 216 13.55 4.36 -7.00
CA ILE A 216 14.94 4.62 -7.38
C ILE A 216 15.79 3.49 -6.85
N THR A 217 16.61 2.91 -7.71
CA THR A 217 17.48 1.80 -7.36
C THR A 217 18.95 2.16 -7.53
N ASP A 218 19.82 1.38 -6.92
CA ASP A 218 21.24 1.41 -7.21
C ASP A 218 21.55 0.79 -8.59
N ARG A 219 22.82 0.80 -8.99
CA ARG A 219 23.27 0.21 -10.25
C ARG A 219 23.11 -1.32 -10.35
N ARG A 220 22.82 -2.01 -9.26
CA ARG A 220 22.50 -3.45 -9.20
C ARG A 220 21.00 -3.72 -9.25
N GLY A 221 20.19 -2.67 -9.30
CA GLY A 221 18.75 -2.76 -9.28
C GLY A 221 18.15 -2.96 -7.89
N ARG A 222 18.95 -2.84 -6.80
CA ARG A 222 18.38 -2.88 -5.44
C ARG A 222 17.67 -1.56 -5.15
N MET A 223 16.44 -1.64 -4.66
CA MET A 223 15.65 -0.46 -4.31
C MET A 223 16.29 0.27 -3.14
N ILE A 224 16.55 1.57 -3.33
CA ILE A 224 17.04 2.48 -2.26
C ILE A 224 15.87 3.26 -1.68
N VAL A 225 14.92 3.69 -2.50
CA VAL A 225 13.69 4.34 -2.10
C VAL A 225 12.56 3.91 -3.03
N GLY A 226 11.41 3.56 -2.47
CA GLY A 226 10.23 3.09 -3.19
C GLY A 226 9.16 2.63 -2.22
N GLN A 227 8.19 1.83 -2.70
CA GLN A 227 7.06 1.37 -1.88
C GLN A 227 6.98 -0.16 -1.76
N PHE A 228 7.33 -0.91 -2.81
CA PHE A 228 7.08 -2.36 -2.88
C PHE A 228 8.31 -3.23 -3.13
N GLY A 229 9.53 -2.73 -3.03
CA GLY A 229 10.73 -3.50 -3.33
C GLY A 229 11.08 -3.53 -4.82
N SER A 230 12.28 -4.05 -5.14
CA SER A 230 12.80 -3.92 -6.47
C SER A 230 12.35 -5.02 -7.43
N TYR A 231 11.59 -4.63 -8.44
CA TYR A 231 11.36 -5.41 -9.64
C TYR A 231 12.48 -5.25 -10.68
N VAL A 232 13.37 -4.27 -10.52
CA VAL A 232 14.48 -3.98 -11.44
C VAL A 232 15.57 -5.05 -11.34
N ALA A 233 15.94 -5.45 -10.13
CA ALA A 233 16.98 -6.46 -9.91
C ALA A 233 16.63 -7.80 -10.60
N GLN A 234 15.37 -8.21 -10.55
CA GLN A 234 14.91 -9.44 -11.20
C GLN A 234 14.97 -9.32 -12.72
N MET A 235 14.47 -8.21 -13.27
CA MET A 235 14.49 -7.98 -14.71
C MET A 235 15.92 -8.00 -15.26
N LEU A 236 16.88 -7.40 -14.54
CA LEU A 236 18.30 -7.37 -14.97
C LEU A 236 18.95 -8.76 -14.90
N ARG A 237 18.44 -9.68 -14.07
CA ARG A 237 18.88 -11.08 -14.05
C ARG A 237 18.35 -11.88 -15.22
N GLU A 238 17.06 -11.73 -15.52
CA GLU A 238 16.39 -12.46 -16.59
C GLU A 238 16.84 -12.04 -17.99
N LYS A 239 17.11 -10.75 -18.17
CA LYS A 239 17.45 -10.22 -19.49
C LYS A 239 18.67 -9.30 -19.46
N LYS A 240 19.65 -9.60 -20.32
CA LYS A 240 20.81 -8.74 -20.52
C LYS A 240 20.45 -7.63 -21.51
N PHE A 241 20.61 -6.37 -21.09
CA PHE A 241 20.45 -5.20 -21.93
C PHE A 241 21.79 -4.54 -22.18
N ASP A 242 22.01 -4.10 -23.42
CA ASP A 242 23.04 -3.11 -23.73
C ASP A 242 22.44 -1.73 -23.45
N LEU A 243 22.72 -1.19 -22.24
CA LEU A 243 22.14 0.03 -21.74
C LEU A 243 22.92 1.25 -22.18
N SER A 244 22.21 2.27 -22.63
CA SER A 244 22.76 3.56 -23.06
C SER A 244 21.98 4.73 -22.45
N PRO A 245 22.59 5.91 -22.31
CA PRO A 245 21.86 7.12 -21.95
C PRO A 245 20.70 7.38 -22.93
N GLY A 246 19.53 7.69 -22.37
CA GLY A 246 18.32 7.95 -23.15
C GLY A 246 17.47 6.71 -23.45
N ASP A 247 17.90 5.51 -23.07
CA ASP A 247 17.08 4.31 -23.17
C ASP A 247 15.87 4.37 -22.25
N VAL A 248 14.77 3.76 -22.66
CA VAL A 248 13.60 3.44 -21.84
C VAL A 248 13.15 2.04 -22.18
N ILE A 249 13.06 1.18 -21.17
CA ILE A 249 12.59 -0.18 -21.34
C ILE A 249 11.16 -0.26 -20.82
N LEU A 250 10.27 -0.89 -21.59
CA LEU A 250 8.91 -1.19 -21.24
C LEU A 250 8.73 -2.70 -21.16
N GLN A 251 7.93 -3.17 -20.19
CA GLN A 251 7.50 -4.57 -20.09
C GLN A 251 6.15 -4.68 -19.38
N SER A 252 5.41 -5.77 -19.63
CA SER A 252 4.19 -6.12 -18.91
C SER A 252 3.93 -7.63 -18.82
N ASP A 253 4.83 -8.48 -19.32
CA ASP A 253 4.66 -9.93 -19.27
C ASP A 253 5.28 -10.52 -18.00
N PRO A 254 4.47 -10.98 -17.01
CA PRO A 254 4.98 -11.50 -15.75
C PRO A 254 5.98 -12.66 -15.92
N TYR A 255 5.68 -13.58 -16.84
CA TYR A 255 6.53 -14.76 -17.06
C TYR A 255 7.83 -14.43 -17.80
N GLN A 256 7.80 -13.48 -18.78
CA GLN A 256 9.00 -13.08 -19.52
C GLN A 256 9.94 -12.18 -18.72
N CYS A 257 9.44 -11.56 -17.65
CA CYS A 257 10.28 -10.78 -16.73
C CYS A 257 10.55 -11.50 -15.41
N GLY A 258 10.28 -12.82 -15.36
CA GLY A 258 10.61 -13.68 -14.23
C GLY A 258 9.89 -13.28 -12.93
N GLY A 259 8.65 -12.80 -13.01
CA GLY A 259 7.88 -12.36 -11.85
C GLY A 259 8.30 -10.99 -11.30
N ALA A 260 8.85 -10.10 -12.13
CA ALA A 260 9.10 -8.72 -11.75
C ALA A 260 7.82 -7.90 -11.59
N ILE A 261 6.74 -8.31 -12.24
CA ILE A 261 5.36 -7.84 -12.07
C ILE A 261 4.42 -9.05 -12.02
N SER A 262 3.18 -8.87 -11.61
CA SER A 262 2.28 -9.99 -11.32
C SER A 262 1.07 -10.14 -12.26
N HIS A 263 0.80 -9.17 -13.16
CA HIS A 263 -0.16 -9.27 -14.26
C HIS A 263 0.16 -8.27 -15.38
N ILE A 264 -0.49 -8.46 -16.52
CA ILE A 264 -0.14 -7.73 -17.74
C ILE A 264 -0.65 -6.28 -17.80
N ASN A 265 -1.59 -5.89 -16.94
CA ASN A 265 -2.09 -4.51 -16.88
C ASN A 265 -1.03 -3.54 -16.34
N ASP A 266 -0.09 -4.02 -15.53
CA ASP A 266 0.98 -3.19 -14.97
C ASP A 266 2.07 -2.99 -16.02
N TRP A 267 2.09 -1.80 -16.61
CA TRP A 267 3.16 -1.44 -17.55
C TRP A 267 4.34 -0.85 -16.78
N LEU A 268 5.40 -1.62 -16.72
CA LEU A 268 6.64 -1.27 -16.02
C LEU A 268 7.61 -0.57 -16.96
N VAL A 269 7.95 0.67 -16.60
CA VAL A 269 8.97 1.49 -17.26
C VAL A 269 10.25 1.50 -16.44
N LEU A 270 11.39 1.27 -17.11
CA LEU A 270 12.72 1.35 -16.53
C LEU A 270 13.58 2.35 -17.31
N VAL A 271 14.14 3.32 -16.61
CA VAL A 271 15.08 4.33 -17.13
C VAL A 271 16.44 4.13 -16.47
N PRO A 272 17.48 3.72 -17.22
CA PRO A 272 18.84 3.65 -16.68
C PRO A 272 19.39 5.05 -16.46
N VAL A 273 19.92 5.31 -15.27
CA VAL A 273 20.44 6.61 -14.86
C VAL A 273 21.95 6.65 -15.05
N PHE A 274 22.41 7.52 -15.94
CA PHE A 274 23.83 7.74 -16.19
C PHE A 274 24.28 9.10 -15.64
N HIS A 275 25.35 9.08 -14.87
CA HIS A 275 26.07 10.29 -14.51
C HIS A 275 27.37 10.34 -15.30
N GLN A 276 27.49 11.31 -16.22
CA GLN A 276 28.50 11.30 -17.27
C GLN A 276 28.35 10.02 -18.12
N GLU A 277 29.34 9.16 -18.23
CA GLU A 277 29.27 7.91 -18.99
C GLU A 277 29.06 6.67 -18.11
N ALA A 278 28.89 6.84 -16.79
CA ALA A 278 28.77 5.73 -15.85
C ALA A 278 27.32 5.51 -15.41
N LEU A 279 26.86 4.28 -15.46
CA LEU A 279 25.60 3.85 -14.89
C LEU A 279 25.67 3.98 -13.36
N VAL A 280 24.77 4.77 -12.77
CA VAL A 280 24.70 5.02 -11.31
C VAL A 280 23.51 4.39 -10.64
N GLY A 281 22.45 4.08 -11.37
CA GLY A 281 21.25 3.47 -10.86
C GLY A 281 20.16 3.38 -11.92
N PHE A 282 18.93 3.16 -11.44
CA PHE A 282 17.74 3.17 -12.29
C PHE A 282 16.64 3.98 -11.62
N SER A 283 15.86 4.68 -12.43
CA SER A 283 14.59 5.26 -12.05
C SER A 283 13.49 4.47 -12.75
N SER A 284 12.53 3.98 -12.01
CA SER A 284 11.54 3.06 -12.53
C SER A 284 10.17 3.35 -11.91
N MET A 285 9.13 3.06 -12.67
CA MET A 285 7.76 3.23 -12.24
C MET A 285 6.88 2.27 -13.03
N PHE A 286 5.88 1.69 -12.40
CA PHE A 286 4.80 1.09 -13.16
C PHE A 286 3.51 1.86 -12.93
N GLY A 287 2.55 1.69 -13.86
CA GLY A 287 1.18 2.15 -13.71
C GLY A 287 0.24 1.11 -14.26
N HIS A 288 -0.91 0.95 -13.60
CA HIS A 288 -1.96 0.05 -14.04
C HIS A 288 -2.70 0.66 -15.23
N MET A 289 -2.58 0.03 -16.39
CA MET A 289 -3.22 0.53 -17.61
C MET A 289 -4.70 0.20 -17.65
N MET A 290 -5.49 1.14 -18.13
CA MET A 290 -6.93 1.05 -18.20
C MET A 290 -7.42 -0.14 -19.02
N ASP A 291 -6.71 -0.49 -20.11
CA ASP A 291 -7.03 -1.62 -20.99
C ASP A 291 -5.78 -2.08 -21.75
N VAL A 292 -5.56 -3.38 -21.81
CA VAL A 292 -4.45 -4.00 -22.54
C VAL A 292 -4.95 -5.07 -23.51
N GLY A 293 -6.24 -5.00 -23.91
CA GLY A 293 -6.87 -5.95 -24.81
C GLY A 293 -7.57 -7.10 -24.08
N GLY A 294 -7.64 -8.26 -24.73
CA GLY A 294 -8.35 -9.41 -24.16
C GLY A 294 -9.88 -9.35 -24.36
N PRO A 295 -10.66 -10.33 -23.83
CA PRO A 295 -12.09 -10.47 -24.11
C PRO A 295 -12.97 -9.50 -23.33
N VAL A 296 -12.48 -8.98 -22.19
CA VAL A 296 -13.24 -8.11 -21.27
C VAL A 296 -12.61 -6.72 -21.27
N ALA A 297 -13.42 -5.67 -21.31
CA ALA A 297 -12.95 -4.30 -21.13
C ALA A 297 -12.35 -4.14 -19.73
N GLY A 298 -11.17 -3.50 -19.64
CA GLY A 298 -10.36 -3.44 -18.43
C GLY A 298 -9.37 -4.60 -18.28
N SER A 299 -9.44 -5.59 -19.19
CA SER A 299 -8.42 -6.66 -19.35
C SER A 299 -8.16 -7.51 -18.12
N MET A 300 -9.20 -7.70 -17.29
CA MET A 300 -9.17 -8.59 -16.12
C MET A 300 -10.33 -9.59 -16.18
N PRO A 301 -10.34 -10.51 -17.18
CA PRO A 301 -11.41 -11.47 -17.34
C PRO A 301 -11.44 -12.48 -16.20
N THR A 302 -12.60 -12.64 -15.56
CA THR A 302 -12.79 -13.57 -14.44
C THR A 302 -12.87 -15.03 -14.90
N GLY A 303 -13.12 -15.26 -16.18
CA GLY A 303 -13.19 -16.60 -16.80
C GLY A 303 -11.92 -17.02 -17.54
N ALA A 304 -10.80 -16.26 -17.46
CA ALA A 304 -9.57 -16.65 -18.12
C ALA A 304 -8.92 -17.86 -17.45
N THR A 305 -8.53 -18.86 -18.27
CA THR A 305 -7.81 -20.05 -17.79
C THR A 305 -6.31 -20.03 -18.17
N THR A 306 -5.91 -19.10 -19.01
CA THR A 306 -4.52 -18.90 -19.39
C THR A 306 -4.25 -17.39 -19.56
N ILE A 307 -3.01 -16.97 -19.35
CA ILE A 307 -2.57 -15.59 -19.55
C ILE A 307 -2.79 -15.08 -20.99
N TYR A 308 -2.91 -15.97 -21.97
CA TYR A 308 -3.21 -15.60 -23.37
C TYR A 308 -4.61 -14.98 -23.54
N GLY A 309 -5.54 -15.28 -22.61
CA GLY A 309 -6.86 -14.69 -22.60
C GLY A 309 -6.92 -13.31 -21.91
N GLU A 310 -5.82 -12.78 -21.37
CA GLU A 310 -5.87 -11.55 -20.56
C GLU A 310 -5.53 -10.28 -21.35
N GLY A 311 -4.83 -10.37 -22.50
CA GLY A 311 -4.49 -9.23 -23.34
C GLY A 311 -3.06 -9.28 -23.90
N ILE A 312 -2.51 -8.11 -24.27
CA ILE A 312 -1.18 -8.02 -24.86
C ILE A 312 -0.10 -8.25 -23.81
N ARG A 313 0.79 -9.18 -24.09
CA ARG A 313 1.97 -9.50 -23.29
C ARG A 313 3.20 -8.80 -23.87
N ILE A 314 3.73 -7.81 -23.17
CA ILE A 314 4.90 -7.04 -23.63
C ILE A 314 6.14 -7.60 -22.95
N PRO A 315 7.02 -8.32 -23.68
CA PRO A 315 8.30 -8.73 -23.14
C PRO A 315 9.17 -7.49 -22.91
N PRO A 316 10.24 -7.58 -22.06
CA PRO A 316 11.14 -6.44 -21.89
C PRO A 316 11.74 -5.96 -23.21
N ILE A 317 11.34 -4.77 -23.68
CA ILE A 317 11.78 -4.14 -24.92
C ILE A 317 12.16 -2.68 -24.71
N LYS A 318 13.11 -2.17 -25.52
CA LYS A 318 13.41 -0.74 -25.55
C LYS A 318 12.33 -0.01 -26.35
N ILE A 319 11.51 0.79 -25.64
CA ILE A 319 10.52 1.67 -26.28
C ILE A 319 11.16 3.00 -26.71
N PHE A 320 12.25 3.40 -26.03
CA PHE A 320 13.20 4.39 -26.52
C PHE A 320 14.59 3.78 -26.53
N GLU A 321 15.33 4.00 -27.60
CA GLU A 321 16.74 3.61 -27.75
C GLU A 321 17.58 4.87 -28.01
N LYS A 322 18.48 5.20 -27.06
CA LYS A 322 19.33 6.40 -27.12
C LYS A 322 18.52 7.67 -27.39
N GLY A 323 17.38 7.80 -26.73
CA GLY A 323 16.46 8.94 -26.86
C GLY A 323 15.55 8.91 -28.09
N LYS A 324 15.63 7.90 -28.95
CA LYS A 324 14.77 7.74 -30.13
C LYS A 324 13.67 6.73 -29.86
N VAL A 325 12.43 7.11 -30.15
CA VAL A 325 11.26 6.24 -29.98
C VAL A 325 11.32 5.05 -30.94
N ASN A 326 10.99 3.86 -30.45
CA ASN A 326 10.70 2.67 -31.22
C ASN A 326 9.24 2.69 -31.69
N GLN A 327 8.97 3.42 -32.77
CA GLN A 327 7.60 3.68 -33.20
C GLN A 327 6.85 2.40 -33.57
N ALA A 328 7.52 1.43 -34.19
CA ALA A 328 6.89 0.17 -34.62
C ALA A 328 6.41 -0.65 -33.38
N ALA A 329 7.20 -0.67 -32.33
CA ALA A 329 6.79 -1.34 -31.07
C ALA A 329 5.61 -0.61 -30.41
N LEU A 330 5.66 0.73 -30.37
CA LEU A 330 4.60 1.55 -29.81
C LEU A 330 3.28 1.39 -30.57
N ASP A 331 3.32 1.44 -31.90
CA ASP A 331 2.14 1.26 -32.74
C ASP A 331 1.53 -0.15 -32.57
N LEU A 332 2.37 -1.19 -32.49
CA LEU A 332 1.91 -2.56 -32.26
C LEU A 332 1.20 -2.69 -30.89
N ILE A 333 1.78 -2.12 -29.84
CA ILE A 333 1.22 -2.19 -28.49
C ILE A 333 -0.12 -1.45 -28.45
N LEU A 334 -0.17 -0.20 -28.91
CA LEU A 334 -1.38 0.63 -28.83
C LEU A 334 -2.51 0.11 -29.71
N ASN A 335 -2.22 -0.53 -30.84
CA ASN A 335 -3.24 -1.14 -31.70
C ASN A 335 -3.94 -2.35 -31.07
N ASN A 336 -3.37 -2.91 -29.98
CA ASN A 336 -3.96 -4.04 -29.28
C ASN A 336 -4.77 -3.63 -28.01
N THR A 337 -4.98 -2.35 -27.77
CA THR A 337 -5.76 -1.84 -26.64
C THR A 337 -7.04 -1.14 -27.09
N ARG A 338 -8.10 -1.12 -26.26
CA ARG A 338 -9.35 -0.41 -26.56
C ARG A 338 -9.23 1.10 -26.32
N THR A 339 -8.25 1.51 -25.52
CA THR A 339 -8.03 2.91 -25.10
C THR A 339 -6.64 3.44 -25.53
N PRO A 340 -6.27 3.38 -26.83
CA PRO A 340 -4.89 3.64 -27.27
C PRO A 340 -4.39 5.05 -26.94
N GLN A 341 -5.26 6.06 -26.99
CA GLN A 341 -4.89 7.44 -26.66
C GLN A 341 -4.60 7.61 -25.17
N MET A 342 -5.46 7.04 -24.31
CA MET A 342 -5.30 7.06 -22.87
C MET A 342 -4.02 6.30 -22.45
N ASN A 343 -3.83 5.08 -22.98
CA ASN A 343 -2.65 4.28 -22.70
C ASN A 343 -1.35 4.97 -23.17
N TYR A 344 -1.38 5.63 -24.34
CA TYR A 344 -0.24 6.42 -24.80
C TYR A 344 0.09 7.57 -23.84
N SER A 345 -0.94 8.31 -23.41
CA SER A 345 -0.78 9.43 -22.49
C SER A 345 -0.22 8.97 -21.15
N ASP A 346 -0.78 7.90 -20.60
CA ASP A 346 -0.35 7.33 -19.32
C ASP A 346 1.07 6.75 -19.41
N LEU A 347 1.42 6.05 -20.50
CA LEU A 347 2.79 5.61 -20.73
C LEU A 347 3.78 6.78 -20.79
N MET A 348 3.42 7.87 -21.48
CA MET A 348 4.28 9.07 -21.52
C MET A 348 4.37 9.74 -20.14
N ALA A 349 3.32 9.72 -19.35
CA ALA A 349 3.31 10.23 -17.98
C ALA A 349 4.21 9.40 -17.05
N ILE A 350 4.16 8.06 -17.15
CA ILE A 350 5.04 7.14 -16.43
C ILE A 350 6.51 7.38 -16.81
N ILE A 351 6.79 7.56 -18.11
CA ILE A 351 8.14 7.89 -18.59
C ILE A 351 8.58 9.25 -18.03
N ALA A 352 7.72 10.27 -18.03
CA ALA A 352 8.04 11.58 -17.51
C ALA A 352 8.34 11.55 -15.99
N GLY A 353 7.56 10.81 -15.20
CA GLY A 353 7.83 10.57 -13.80
C GLY A 353 9.17 9.86 -13.57
N SER A 354 9.45 8.80 -14.35
CA SER A 354 10.74 8.10 -14.30
C SER A 354 11.91 9.01 -14.68
N ARG A 355 11.75 9.90 -15.68
CA ARG A 355 12.75 10.90 -16.06
C ARG A 355 12.98 11.97 -14.98
N ALA A 356 11.94 12.34 -14.24
CA ALA A 356 12.10 13.23 -13.07
C ALA A 356 13.02 12.58 -12.03
N GLY A 357 12.81 11.31 -11.71
CA GLY A 357 13.69 10.55 -10.81
C GLY A 357 15.12 10.44 -11.34
N GLU A 358 15.33 10.14 -12.65
CA GLU A 358 16.64 10.15 -13.30
C GLU A 358 17.35 11.46 -13.08
N LYS A 359 16.68 12.58 -13.38
CA LYS A 359 17.24 13.94 -13.21
C LYS A 359 17.70 14.21 -11.78
N ARG A 360 16.88 13.86 -10.80
CA ARG A 360 17.21 14.09 -9.38
C ARG A 360 18.39 13.25 -8.91
N VAL A 361 18.52 12.01 -9.36
CA VAL A 361 19.69 11.17 -9.04
C VAL A 361 20.98 11.78 -9.65
N VAL A 362 20.91 12.28 -10.88
CA VAL A 362 22.05 12.99 -11.51
C VAL A 362 22.43 14.23 -10.70
N GLU A 363 21.47 15.07 -10.29
CA GLU A 363 21.71 16.25 -9.45
C GLU A 363 22.33 15.89 -8.09
N ILE A 364 21.94 14.76 -7.48
CA ILE A 364 22.57 14.25 -6.25
C ILE A 364 24.05 13.90 -6.52
N CYS A 365 24.32 13.20 -7.64
CA CYS A 365 25.68 12.86 -8.03
C CYS A 365 26.54 14.11 -8.36
N ASP A 366 25.96 15.14 -8.99
CA ASP A 366 26.64 16.42 -9.25
C ASP A 366 27.01 17.13 -7.95
N ARG A 367 26.09 17.14 -6.97
CA ARG A 367 26.26 17.87 -5.70
C ARG A 367 27.21 17.18 -4.73
N PHE A 368 27.10 15.87 -4.56
CA PHE A 368 27.82 15.12 -3.52
C PHE A 368 28.97 14.27 -4.08
N GLY A 369 29.04 14.10 -5.38
CA GLY A 369 29.95 13.18 -6.05
C GLY A 369 29.40 11.76 -6.14
N ARG A 370 29.68 11.09 -7.25
CA ARG A 370 29.21 9.74 -7.57
C ARG A 370 29.61 8.69 -6.53
N GLU A 371 30.85 8.74 -6.04
CA GLU A 371 31.34 7.78 -5.03
C GLU A 371 30.62 7.94 -3.69
N THR A 372 30.34 9.18 -3.28
CA THR A 372 29.54 9.47 -2.08
C THR A 372 28.11 8.94 -2.24
N TYR A 373 27.51 9.09 -3.43
CA TYR A 373 26.20 8.52 -3.72
C TYR A 373 26.19 6.98 -3.59
N PHE A 374 27.21 6.29 -4.10
CA PHE A 374 27.33 4.84 -3.95
C PHE A 374 27.48 4.41 -2.48
N GLN A 375 28.27 5.14 -1.71
CA GLN A 375 28.41 4.90 -0.27
C GLN A 375 27.09 5.14 0.47
N ALA A 376 26.35 6.19 0.10
CA ALA A 376 25.03 6.45 0.67
C ALA A 376 24.04 5.32 0.38
N CYS A 377 23.99 4.80 -0.85
CA CYS A 377 23.12 3.67 -1.20
C CYS A 377 23.42 2.44 -0.31
N GLU A 378 24.70 2.07 -0.15
CA GLU A 378 25.05 0.93 0.71
C GLU A 378 24.73 1.22 2.19
N ALA A 379 24.97 2.42 2.69
CA ALA A 379 24.66 2.79 4.07
C ALA A 379 23.15 2.80 4.36
N LEU A 380 22.32 3.27 3.42
CA LEU A 380 20.85 3.24 3.56
C LEU A 380 20.30 1.82 3.56
N LEU A 381 20.83 0.93 2.71
CA LEU A 381 20.47 -0.48 2.72
C LEU A 381 20.87 -1.16 4.05
N ASP A 382 22.07 -0.88 4.56
CA ASP A 382 22.51 -1.44 5.85
C ASP A 382 21.66 -0.89 7.02
N ARG A 383 21.31 0.40 7.02
CA ARG A 383 20.42 1.00 8.03
C ARG A 383 19.09 0.24 8.13
N THR A 384 18.45 -0.04 6.99
CA THR A 384 17.22 -0.85 6.95
C THR A 384 17.47 -2.29 7.39
N ARG A 385 18.58 -2.88 6.98
CA ARG A 385 18.97 -4.24 7.40
C ARG A 385 19.09 -4.35 8.91
N GLN A 386 19.79 -3.41 9.56
CA GLN A 386 19.93 -3.42 11.02
C GLN A 386 18.60 -3.21 11.74
N ALA A 387 17.72 -2.35 11.22
CA ALA A 387 16.40 -2.16 11.77
C ALA A 387 15.56 -3.43 11.65
N MET A 388 15.54 -4.09 10.48
CA MET A 388 14.80 -5.32 10.27
C MET A 388 15.31 -6.48 11.12
N LYS A 389 16.62 -6.60 11.36
CA LYS A 389 17.17 -7.58 12.32
C LYS A 389 16.53 -7.45 13.69
N ARG A 390 16.39 -6.22 14.21
CA ARG A 390 15.74 -5.99 15.50
C ARG A 390 14.29 -6.45 15.48
N LEU A 391 13.53 -6.09 14.43
CA LEU A 391 12.12 -6.51 14.28
C LEU A 391 12.00 -8.04 14.22
N ILE A 392 12.85 -8.73 13.46
CA ILE A 392 12.85 -10.19 13.36
C ILE A 392 13.10 -10.84 14.74
N VAL A 393 14.12 -10.39 15.44
CA VAL A 393 14.47 -10.96 16.74
C VAL A 393 13.40 -10.72 17.81
N GLN A 394 12.78 -9.54 17.79
CA GLN A 394 11.76 -9.15 18.78
C GLN A 394 10.41 -9.82 18.52
N ASN A 395 9.99 -9.93 17.26
CA ASN A 395 8.61 -10.21 16.93
C ASN A 395 8.37 -11.61 16.32
N LEU A 396 9.39 -12.27 15.78
CA LEU A 396 9.21 -13.60 15.20
C LEU A 396 9.47 -14.73 16.20
N PRO A 397 8.67 -15.82 16.16
CA PRO A 397 8.88 -17.00 16.98
C PRO A 397 10.15 -17.76 16.56
N THR A 398 10.77 -18.45 17.49
CA THR A 398 11.84 -19.44 17.21
C THR A 398 11.28 -20.78 16.76
N GLU A 399 10.11 -21.15 17.27
CA GLU A 399 9.41 -22.35 16.87
C GLU A 399 8.48 -22.07 15.68
N PRO A 400 8.42 -22.98 14.69
CA PRO A 400 7.53 -22.81 13.54
C PRO A 400 6.07 -22.63 13.94
N GLN A 401 5.43 -21.58 13.43
CA GLN A 401 4.01 -21.28 13.63
C GLN A 401 3.31 -21.26 12.29
N SER A 402 2.17 -21.95 12.19
CA SER A 402 1.41 -22.05 10.94
C SER A 402 0.05 -21.39 11.06
N PHE A 403 -0.36 -20.73 9.98
CA PHE A 403 -1.71 -20.19 9.83
C PHE A 403 -2.20 -20.39 8.39
N GLU A 404 -3.53 -20.51 8.23
CA GLU A 404 -4.15 -20.65 6.92
C GLU A 404 -5.45 -19.85 6.80
N ASP A 405 -5.69 -19.33 5.60
CA ASP A 405 -6.93 -18.66 5.20
C ASP A 405 -7.24 -19.04 3.74
N TYR A 406 -8.38 -18.63 3.21
CA TYR A 406 -8.86 -19.12 1.92
C TYR A 406 -9.29 -17.97 1.01
N VAL A 407 -8.98 -18.10 -0.28
CA VAL A 407 -9.64 -17.37 -1.36
C VAL A 407 -10.87 -18.17 -1.74
N ASP A 408 -12.05 -17.53 -1.80
CA ASP A 408 -13.34 -18.21 -1.89
C ASP A 408 -13.53 -19.02 -3.18
N ASP A 409 -13.17 -18.43 -4.32
CA ASP A 409 -13.31 -19.04 -5.64
C ASP A 409 -12.38 -18.41 -6.69
N ASP A 410 -12.24 -19.07 -7.86
CA ASP A 410 -11.42 -18.63 -8.97
C ASP A 410 -12.20 -17.96 -10.13
N GLY A 411 -13.50 -17.77 -9.99
CA GLY A 411 -14.38 -17.28 -11.08
C GLY A 411 -14.75 -18.35 -12.12
N CYS A 412 -14.04 -19.49 -12.13
CA CYS A 412 -14.29 -20.62 -13.05
C CYS A 412 -15.04 -21.79 -12.40
N GLY A 413 -15.57 -21.59 -11.20
CA GLY A 413 -16.36 -22.59 -10.48
C GLY A 413 -15.55 -23.50 -9.57
N ASN A 414 -14.28 -23.21 -9.32
CA ASN A 414 -13.42 -23.95 -8.40
C ASN A 414 -13.17 -23.12 -7.12
N GLY A 415 -12.87 -23.82 -6.04
CA GLY A 415 -12.55 -23.22 -4.73
C GLY A 415 -13.15 -24.03 -3.58
N PRO A 416 -12.89 -23.64 -2.33
CA PRO A 416 -11.97 -22.59 -1.91
C PRO A 416 -10.48 -22.95 -2.10
N PHE A 417 -9.62 -21.94 -2.28
CA PHE A 417 -8.19 -22.14 -2.40
C PHE A 417 -7.49 -21.75 -1.10
N LYS A 418 -6.86 -22.73 -0.49
CA LYS A 418 -6.12 -22.55 0.75
C LYS A 418 -4.80 -21.82 0.51
N MET A 419 -4.51 -20.84 1.36
CA MET A 419 -3.21 -20.21 1.50
C MET A 419 -2.68 -20.50 2.89
N LYS A 420 -1.53 -21.20 2.98
CA LYS A 420 -0.93 -21.59 4.24
C LYS A 420 0.49 -21.05 4.34
N LEU A 421 0.79 -20.44 5.48
CA LEU A 421 2.12 -19.96 5.82
C LEU A 421 2.59 -20.64 7.11
N THR A 422 3.82 -21.09 7.11
CA THR A 422 4.58 -21.44 8.32
C THR A 422 5.74 -20.48 8.46
N LEU A 423 5.87 -19.81 9.61
CA LEU A 423 6.94 -18.85 9.85
C LEU A 423 7.70 -19.13 11.14
N TRP A 424 9.00 -18.84 11.12
CA TRP A 424 9.89 -18.91 12.28
C TRP A 424 11.14 -18.06 12.03
N ARG A 425 11.99 -17.92 13.05
CA ARG A 425 13.32 -17.35 12.89
C ARG A 425 14.41 -18.28 13.41
N GLU A 426 15.57 -18.18 12.79
CA GLU A 426 16.83 -18.78 13.28
C GLU A 426 17.86 -17.65 13.45
N GLY A 427 18.20 -17.32 14.69
CA GLY A 427 19.00 -16.15 14.97
C GLY A 427 18.34 -14.86 14.48
N GLU A 428 18.99 -14.16 13.54
CA GLU A 428 18.52 -12.92 12.92
C GLU A 428 17.81 -13.15 11.57
N HIS A 429 17.67 -14.39 11.12
CA HIS A 429 17.06 -14.77 9.84
C HIS A 429 15.62 -15.21 10.02
N ALA A 430 14.73 -14.74 9.15
CA ALA A 430 13.32 -15.05 9.11
C ALA A 430 13.03 -16.06 7.98
N PHE A 431 12.19 -17.04 8.26
CA PHE A 431 11.80 -18.10 7.33
C PHE A 431 10.28 -18.06 7.13
N PHE A 432 9.85 -18.04 5.89
CA PHE A 432 8.45 -17.98 5.47
C PHE A 432 8.20 -19.07 4.44
N ASP A 433 7.57 -20.15 4.90
CA ASP A 433 7.32 -21.36 4.10
C ASP A 433 5.83 -21.45 3.77
N TRP A 434 5.48 -21.32 2.48
CA TRP A 434 4.12 -21.44 1.96
C TRP A 434 3.73 -22.87 1.57
N THR A 435 4.49 -23.86 1.97
CA THR A 435 4.18 -25.28 1.72
C THR A 435 2.84 -25.67 2.33
N GLY A 436 1.99 -26.29 1.51
CA GLY A 436 0.61 -26.64 1.85
C GLY A 436 -0.43 -25.63 1.38
N THR A 437 -0.01 -24.57 0.68
CA THR A 437 -0.89 -23.74 -0.16
C THR A 437 -1.44 -24.59 -1.30
N SER A 438 -2.70 -24.34 -1.72
CA SER A 438 -3.36 -25.06 -2.81
C SER A 438 -2.57 -25.00 -4.12
N ASP A 439 -2.74 -26.04 -4.93
CA ASP A 439 -2.28 -26.04 -6.32
C ASP A 439 -2.83 -24.82 -7.07
N GLN A 440 -2.14 -24.43 -8.16
CA GLN A 440 -2.57 -23.32 -9.00
C GLN A 440 -4.03 -23.46 -9.44
N ALA A 441 -4.74 -22.34 -9.39
CA ALA A 441 -6.13 -22.27 -9.78
C ALA A 441 -6.28 -22.43 -11.32
N PRO A 442 -7.31 -23.13 -11.80
CA PRO A 442 -7.69 -23.08 -13.21
C PRO A 442 -8.04 -21.68 -13.70
N GLY A 443 -8.64 -20.83 -12.83
CA GLY A 443 -9.00 -19.45 -13.11
C GLY A 443 -7.92 -18.42 -12.74
N PRO A 444 -8.19 -17.11 -12.96
CA PRO A 444 -7.17 -16.06 -13.00
C PRO A 444 -6.72 -15.51 -11.64
N ILE A 445 -6.95 -16.21 -10.54
CA ILE A 445 -6.58 -15.75 -9.18
C ILE A 445 -5.13 -16.04 -8.80
N ASN A 446 -4.38 -16.73 -9.65
CA ASN A 446 -2.98 -17.08 -9.36
C ASN A 446 -2.11 -15.82 -9.23
N PHE A 447 -1.15 -15.87 -8.34
CA PHE A 447 -0.25 -14.77 -8.06
C PHE A 447 1.20 -15.18 -8.36
N TYR A 448 1.73 -14.75 -9.49
CA TYR A 448 3.09 -15.03 -9.90
C TYR A 448 4.00 -13.85 -9.59
N LEU A 449 4.95 -14.08 -8.69
CA LEU A 449 5.97 -13.10 -8.35
C LEU A 449 7.27 -13.83 -8.01
N HIS A 450 8.41 -13.26 -8.41
CA HIS A 450 9.71 -13.82 -8.04
C HIS A 450 9.90 -13.89 -6.53
N GLU A 451 10.57 -14.92 -6.02
CA GLU A 451 10.83 -15.12 -4.58
C GLU A 451 11.41 -13.85 -3.91
N GLY A 452 12.39 -13.20 -4.56
CA GLY A 452 12.95 -11.95 -4.07
C GLY A 452 11.93 -10.83 -3.90
N MET A 453 10.91 -10.78 -4.77
CA MET A 453 9.80 -9.84 -4.65
C MET A 453 8.83 -10.22 -3.53
N PHE A 454 8.64 -11.52 -3.25
CA PHE A 454 7.84 -11.95 -2.11
C PHE A 454 8.38 -11.45 -0.77
N LYS A 455 9.71 -11.31 -0.64
CA LYS A 455 10.34 -10.75 0.56
C LYS A 455 9.88 -9.33 0.87
N MET A 456 9.52 -8.56 -0.17
CA MET A 456 9.02 -7.20 0.03
C MET A 456 7.69 -7.17 0.78
N PHE A 457 6.73 -8.06 0.47
CA PHE A 457 5.42 -8.06 1.15
C PHE A 457 5.57 -8.31 2.64
N ILE A 458 6.47 -9.24 2.99
CA ILE A 458 6.82 -9.53 4.37
C ILE A 458 7.44 -8.30 5.02
N GLY A 459 8.40 -7.66 4.34
CA GLY A 459 9.03 -6.44 4.83
C GLY A 459 8.07 -5.27 4.98
N VAL A 460 7.19 -5.06 4.00
CA VAL A 460 6.13 -4.03 4.09
C VAL A 460 5.25 -4.28 5.30
N TYR A 461 4.72 -5.50 5.47
CA TYR A 461 3.89 -5.84 6.61
C TYR A 461 4.63 -5.62 7.94
N MET A 462 5.84 -6.16 8.08
CA MET A 462 6.63 -6.04 9.30
C MET A 462 6.93 -4.58 9.66
N ILE A 463 7.31 -3.77 8.67
CA ILE A 463 7.59 -2.35 8.88
C ILE A 463 6.31 -1.58 9.19
N MET A 464 5.22 -1.76 8.43
CA MET A 464 3.98 -1.03 8.67
C MET A 464 3.35 -1.33 10.03
N VAL A 465 3.43 -2.59 10.50
CA VAL A 465 2.84 -3.01 11.77
C VAL A 465 3.72 -2.65 12.95
N PHE A 466 5.03 -2.89 12.86
CA PHE A 466 5.91 -2.79 14.03
C PHE A 466 6.72 -1.50 14.11
N ASP A 467 7.19 -0.94 12.99
CA ASP A 467 7.95 0.32 12.98
C ASP A 467 7.86 1.06 11.64
N PRO A 468 6.81 1.86 11.41
CA PRO A 468 6.59 2.57 10.16
C PRO A 468 7.59 3.71 9.87
N GLN A 469 8.53 3.97 10.78
CA GLN A 469 9.58 4.97 10.58
C GLN A 469 10.79 4.42 9.81
N ILE A 470 10.92 3.11 9.69
CA ILE A 470 12.00 2.49 8.93
C ILE A 470 11.88 2.86 7.46
N LEU A 471 12.99 3.32 6.84
CA LEU A 471 13.05 3.50 5.39
C LEU A 471 12.88 2.14 4.71
N PHE A 472 11.81 2.00 3.94
CA PHE A 472 11.58 0.77 3.20
C PHE A 472 12.49 0.69 1.97
N ASN A 473 13.38 -0.30 1.94
CA ASN A 473 14.26 -0.62 0.82
C ASN A 473 14.70 -2.10 0.86
N ASP A 474 15.47 -2.55 -0.13
CA ASP A 474 15.87 -3.96 -0.27
C ASP A 474 16.97 -4.42 0.72
N GLY A 475 17.38 -3.58 1.64
CA GLY A 475 18.52 -3.87 2.54
C GLY A 475 18.35 -5.10 3.42
N PHE A 476 17.13 -5.56 3.67
CA PHE A 476 16.83 -6.70 4.53
C PHE A 476 16.65 -8.04 3.80
N TYR A 477 16.74 -8.06 2.47
CA TYR A 477 16.38 -9.25 1.67
C TYR A 477 17.23 -10.48 1.97
N ASP A 478 18.48 -10.32 2.39
CA ASP A 478 19.35 -11.41 2.82
C ASP A 478 18.96 -12.02 4.17
N LEU A 479 18.17 -11.32 4.99
CA LEU A 479 17.66 -11.79 6.26
C LEU A 479 16.38 -12.65 6.12
N VAL A 480 15.71 -12.59 4.97
CA VAL A 480 14.42 -13.24 4.76
C VAL A 480 14.57 -14.37 3.75
N HIS A 481 14.10 -15.55 4.14
CA HIS A 481 14.07 -16.76 3.33
C HIS A 481 12.61 -17.12 3.05
N VAL A 482 12.26 -17.25 1.78
CA VAL A 482 10.90 -17.58 1.34
C VAL A 482 10.94 -18.91 0.59
N THR A 483 10.04 -19.82 0.94
CA THR A 483 9.80 -21.07 0.20
C THR A 483 8.39 -21.03 -0.38
N MET A 484 8.28 -21.17 -1.70
CA MET A 484 7.00 -21.23 -2.41
C MET A 484 6.93 -22.50 -3.25
N PRO A 485 5.91 -23.36 -3.07
CA PRO A 485 5.74 -24.53 -3.90
C PRO A 485 5.49 -24.15 -5.36
N THR A 486 6.29 -24.66 -6.28
CA THR A 486 6.05 -24.55 -7.72
C THR A 486 4.73 -25.22 -8.08
N GLY A 487 3.95 -24.62 -8.99
CA GLY A 487 2.62 -25.10 -9.37
C GLY A 487 1.53 -24.80 -8.35
N SER A 488 1.81 -23.95 -7.35
CA SER A 488 0.79 -23.45 -6.39
C SER A 488 0.16 -22.15 -6.86
N VAL A 489 -0.94 -21.74 -6.21
CA VAL A 489 -1.59 -20.43 -6.41
C VAL A 489 -0.60 -19.24 -6.27
N LEU A 490 0.46 -19.39 -5.45
CA LEU A 490 1.46 -18.35 -5.22
C LEU A 490 2.71 -18.45 -6.11
N GLN A 491 2.86 -19.56 -6.82
CA GLN A 491 3.96 -19.79 -7.78
C GLN A 491 3.46 -20.66 -8.94
N PRO A 492 2.48 -20.16 -9.71
CA PRO A 492 1.89 -20.91 -10.81
C PRO A 492 2.89 -21.11 -11.95
N GLU A 493 2.68 -22.17 -12.70
CA GLU A 493 3.44 -22.47 -13.90
C GLU A 493 2.78 -21.85 -15.14
N PHE A 494 3.61 -21.35 -16.06
CA PHE A 494 3.13 -20.87 -17.35
C PHE A 494 2.33 -21.97 -18.08
N PRO A 495 1.18 -21.65 -18.72
CA PRO A 495 0.62 -20.33 -18.96
C PRO A 495 -0.57 -19.95 -18.06
N ALA A 496 -0.55 -20.24 -16.75
CA ALA A 496 -1.66 -19.95 -15.86
C ALA A 496 -2.09 -18.47 -15.92
N ALA A 497 -3.40 -18.24 -15.79
CA ALA A 497 -3.99 -16.91 -15.80
C ALA A 497 -3.74 -16.17 -14.47
N LEU A 498 -3.56 -14.84 -14.52
CA LEU A 498 -3.11 -13.99 -13.41
C LEU A 498 -3.98 -12.73 -13.21
N GLY A 499 -4.96 -12.45 -14.08
CA GLY A 499 -5.66 -11.16 -14.15
C GLY A 499 -6.31 -10.72 -12.83
N CYS A 500 -6.90 -11.66 -12.08
CA CYS A 500 -7.54 -11.42 -10.77
C CYS A 500 -6.64 -11.78 -9.57
N ARG A 501 -5.31 -11.75 -9.73
CA ARG A 501 -4.32 -12.14 -8.70
C ARG A 501 -4.43 -11.37 -7.38
N THR A 502 -5.05 -10.20 -7.38
CA THR A 502 -5.13 -9.32 -6.20
C THR A 502 -5.87 -9.95 -5.02
N HIS A 503 -6.73 -10.95 -5.26
CA HIS A 503 -7.41 -11.69 -4.19
C HIS A 503 -6.42 -12.58 -3.41
N ALA A 504 -5.56 -13.32 -4.11
CA ALA A 504 -4.49 -14.09 -3.49
C ALA A 504 -3.45 -13.16 -2.84
N LEU A 505 -3.11 -12.04 -3.49
CA LEU A 505 -2.18 -11.05 -2.96
C LEU A 505 -2.68 -10.45 -1.63
N ALA A 506 -3.91 -9.94 -1.58
CA ALA A 506 -4.46 -9.32 -0.37
C ALA A 506 -4.62 -10.33 0.77
N ARG A 507 -4.97 -11.58 0.46
CA ARG A 507 -5.11 -12.64 1.45
C ARG A 507 -3.80 -13.01 2.16
N GLN A 508 -2.64 -12.81 1.50
CA GLN A 508 -1.34 -13.04 2.13
C GLN A 508 -1.13 -12.18 3.37
N PHE A 509 -1.63 -10.94 3.39
CA PHE A 509 -1.52 -10.06 4.55
C PHE A 509 -2.32 -10.60 5.74
N ASP A 510 -3.51 -11.14 5.51
CA ASP A 510 -4.32 -11.77 6.56
C ASP A 510 -3.63 -13.03 7.10
N VAL A 511 -3.11 -13.88 6.19
CA VAL A 511 -2.38 -15.11 6.58
C VAL A 511 -1.09 -14.78 7.35
N LEU A 512 -0.36 -13.77 6.94
CA LEU A 512 0.86 -13.31 7.61
C LEU A 512 0.53 -12.75 9.00
N GLY A 513 -0.50 -11.91 9.13
CA GLY A 513 -0.98 -11.39 10.41
C GLY A 513 -1.40 -12.51 11.36
N GLY A 514 -2.14 -13.50 10.85
CA GLY A 514 -2.55 -14.67 11.62
C GLY A 514 -1.38 -15.51 12.12
N ALA A 515 -0.38 -15.75 11.28
CA ALA A 515 0.81 -16.50 11.65
C ALA A 515 1.67 -15.76 12.70
N LEU A 516 1.85 -14.45 12.56
CA LEU A 516 2.58 -13.61 13.53
C LEU A 516 1.88 -13.57 14.89
N SER A 517 0.55 -13.62 14.93
CA SER A 517 -0.22 -13.54 16.16
C SER A 517 -0.06 -14.74 17.10
N HIS A 518 0.47 -15.85 16.65
CA HIS A 518 0.82 -16.97 17.53
C HIS A 518 1.94 -16.61 18.53
N LYS A 519 2.84 -15.71 18.14
CA LYS A 519 3.92 -15.23 19.01
C LYS A 519 3.53 -13.99 19.79
N ALA A 520 2.90 -13.04 19.12
CA ALA A 520 2.62 -11.70 19.64
C ALA A 520 1.21 -11.27 19.23
N PRO A 521 0.16 -11.94 19.75
CA PRO A 521 -1.22 -11.65 19.35
C PRO A 521 -1.63 -10.21 19.72
N GLU A 522 -1.00 -9.64 20.74
CA GLU A 522 -1.20 -8.25 21.18
C GLU A 522 -0.60 -7.22 20.20
N LEU A 523 0.26 -7.64 19.27
CA LEU A 523 0.85 -6.78 18.25
C LEU A 523 0.26 -7.01 16.86
N ALA A 524 -0.40 -8.16 16.64
CA ALA A 524 -0.96 -8.53 15.36
C ALA A 524 -2.35 -7.89 15.12
N THR A 525 -2.69 -7.68 13.85
CA THR A 525 -4.01 -7.19 13.44
C THR A 525 -5.01 -8.34 13.25
N ALA A 526 -6.30 -8.06 13.30
CA ALA A 526 -7.34 -8.98 12.80
C ALA A 526 -7.29 -9.07 11.27
N ALA A 527 -8.19 -9.83 10.63
CA ALA A 527 -8.29 -9.88 9.17
C ALA A 527 -8.98 -8.64 8.61
N GLY A 528 -8.49 -8.15 7.47
CA GLY A 528 -9.14 -7.13 6.69
C GLY A 528 -10.12 -7.67 5.65
N TYR A 529 -10.65 -6.78 4.80
CA TYR A 529 -11.52 -7.21 3.69
C TYR A 529 -10.80 -8.13 2.67
N GLY A 530 -9.47 -8.24 2.73
CA GLY A 530 -8.65 -9.26 2.09
C GLY A 530 -8.93 -9.49 0.60
N SER A 531 -9.21 -8.42 -0.13
CA SER A 531 -9.60 -8.42 -1.52
C SER A 531 -9.13 -7.14 -2.21
N SER A 532 -9.37 -7.03 -3.51
CA SER A 532 -9.29 -5.80 -4.30
C SER A 532 -10.53 -5.77 -5.18
N PRO A 533 -11.66 -5.27 -4.65
CA PRO A 533 -12.92 -5.28 -5.38
C PRO A 533 -12.85 -4.35 -6.60
N HIS A 534 -13.17 -4.85 -7.79
CA HIS A 534 -13.18 -4.05 -9.01
C HIS A 534 -14.59 -4.01 -9.62
N PHE A 535 -14.96 -2.82 -10.05
CA PHE A 535 -16.13 -2.53 -10.86
C PHE A 535 -15.67 -2.01 -12.21
N LEU A 536 -16.00 -2.75 -13.27
CA LEU A 536 -15.68 -2.37 -14.64
C LEU A 536 -16.99 -2.15 -15.39
N TYR A 537 -17.12 -1.01 -16.08
CA TYR A 537 -18.29 -0.67 -16.86
C TYR A 537 -17.89 -0.08 -18.20
N SER A 538 -18.35 -0.68 -19.29
CA SER A 538 -18.00 -0.26 -20.64
C SER A 538 -19.19 -0.33 -21.58
N GLY A 539 -19.14 0.47 -22.64
CA GLY A 539 -20.20 0.51 -23.64
C GLY A 539 -19.94 1.54 -24.72
N ILE A 540 -21.01 1.83 -25.46
CA ILE A 540 -21.06 2.92 -26.45
C ILE A 540 -22.25 3.79 -26.09
N ASP A 541 -22.02 5.08 -25.86
CA ASP A 541 -23.07 6.02 -25.53
C ASP A 541 -23.99 6.34 -26.73
N ARG A 542 -25.07 7.10 -26.51
CA ARG A 542 -26.01 7.51 -27.55
C ARG A 542 -25.40 8.36 -28.66
N GLN A 543 -24.25 8.97 -28.41
CA GLN A 543 -23.49 9.76 -29.38
C GLN A 543 -22.55 8.88 -30.21
N GLY A 544 -22.46 7.60 -29.91
CA GLY A 544 -21.56 6.64 -30.56
C GLY A 544 -20.14 6.67 -30.02
N THR A 545 -19.93 7.30 -28.85
CA THR A 545 -18.63 7.38 -28.21
C THR A 545 -18.42 6.17 -27.28
N PRO A 546 -17.33 5.41 -27.47
CA PRO A 546 -17.01 4.34 -26.54
C PRO A 546 -16.56 4.92 -25.19
N PHE A 547 -17.02 4.28 -24.11
CA PHE A 547 -16.59 4.60 -22.75
C PHE A 547 -16.14 3.33 -22.04
N GLN A 548 -15.22 3.48 -21.10
CA GLN A 548 -14.70 2.40 -20.26
C GLN A 548 -14.28 2.96 -18.92
N LEU A 549 -14.91 2.48 -17.86
CA LEU A 549 -14.58 2.74 -16.46
C LEU A 549 -13.95 1.48 -15.86
N MET A 550 -12.89 1.65 -15.12
CA MET A 550 -12.39 0.70 -14.13
C MET A 550 -12.28 1.46 -12.81
N GLU A 551 -12.91 0.93 -11.78
CA GLU A 551 -12.86 1.48 -10.43
C GLU A 551 -12.51 0.38 -9.43
N ILE A 552 -11.51 0.65 -8.59
CA ILE A 552 -11.14 -0.17 -7.45
C ILE A 552 -11.91 0.35 -6.23
N LEU A 553 -12.59 -0.56 -5.54
CA LEU A 553 -13.31 -0.26 -4.31
C LEU A 553 -12.54 -0.78 -3.10
N TYR A 554 -12.87 -0.26 -1.93
CA TYR A 554 -12.19 -0.60 -0.69
C TYR A 554 -13.18 -1.12 0.35
N GLY A 555 -12.69 -1.88 1.31
CA GLY A 555 -13.49 -2.43 2.40
C GLY A 555 -12.99 -2.01 3.77
N GLY A 556 -13.35 -2.77 4.80
CA GLY A 556 -12.90 -2.51 6.16
C GLY A 556 -11.43 -2.88 6.39
N ILE A 557 -10.66 -1.98 6.99
CA ILE A 557 -9.32 -2.26 7.51
C ILE A 557 -9.45 -2.90 8.89
N PRO A 558 -8.59 -3.88 9.27
CA PRO A 558 -8.76 -4.62 10.52
C PRO A 558 -8.62 -3.76 11.77
N GLY A 559 -9.30 -4.21 12.84
CA GLY A 559 -8.98 -3.78 14.19
C GLY A 559 -7.54 -4.15 14.54
N ARG A 560 -6.86 -3.29 15.30
CA ARG A 560 -5.44 -3.40 15.64
C ARG A 560 -5.19 -3.04 17.09
N PRO A 561 -4.03 -3.41 17.67
CA PRO A 561 -3.73 -3.17 19.09
C PRO A 561 -3.84 -1.71 19.54
N VAL A 562 -3.58 -0.78 18.62
CA VAL A 562 -3.48 0.65 18.90
C VAL A 562 -4.70 1.46 18.43
N GLY A 563 -5.75 0.80 17.92
CA GLY A 563 -6.94 1.52 17.47
C GLY A 563 -7.88 0.74 16.58
N ASP A 564 -8.99 1.37 16.28
CA ASP A 564 -10.01 0.86 15.38
C ASP A 564 -9.50 0.72 13.96
N GLY A 565 -10.12 -0.19 13.23
CA GLY A 565 -9.98 -0.28 11.78
C GLY A 565 -10.63 0.91 11.09
N LEU A 566 -10.14 1.23 9.90
CA LEU A 566 -10.67 2.30 9.07
C LEU A 566 -11.82 1.78 8.19
N ASP A 567 -12.86 2.58 8.04
CA ASP A 567 -14.03 2.24 7.23
C ASP A 567 -13.74 2.53 5.75
N GLY A 568 -14.02 1.59 4.85
CA GLY A 568 -13.89 1.78 3.41
C GLY A 568 -12.54 2.32 2.94
N HIS A 569 -11.45 1.78 3.45
CA HIS A 569 -10.11 2.29 3.20
C HIS A 569 -9.25 1.29 2.41
N SER A 570 -8.31 1.81 1.61
CA SER A 570 -7.37 0.97 0.85
C SER A 570 -6.39 0.23 1.75
N TRP A 571 -6.06 -1.02 1.37
CA TRP A 571 -4.88 -1.74 1.86
C TRP A 571 -3.57 -1.19 1.28
N TRP A 572 -3.66 -0.61 0.09
CA TRP A 572 -2.50 -0.18 -0.66
C TRP A 572 -2.13 1.24 -0.26
N PRO A 573 -0.85 1.55 -0.01
CA PRO A 573 -0.42 2.91 0.23
C PRO A 573 -0.77 3.82 -0.95
N LEU A 574 -1.21 5.04 -0.68
CA LEU A 574 -1.56 6.10 -1.62
C LEU A 574 -2.82 5.87 -2.48
N PHE A 575 -3.41 4.68 -2.52
CA PHE A 575 -4.63 4.46 -3.30
C PHE A 575 -5.79 5.28 -2.73
N GLU A 576 -6.48 5.98 -3.62
CA GLU A 576 -7.63 6.84 -3.32
C GLU A 576 -8.86 6.39 -4.10
N ASN A 577 -10.03 6.91 -3.73
CA ASN A 577 -11.26 6.68 -4.49
C ASN A 577 -11.34 7.66 -5.67
N ILE A 578 -11.95 7.25 -6.79
CA ILE A 578 -12.33 8.18 -7.83
C ILE A 578 -13.41 9.11 -7.26
N PRO A 579 -13.24 10.44 -7.34
CA PRO A 579 -14.28 11.39 -6.91
C PRO A 579 -15.62 11.11 -7.61
N THR A 580 -16.73 11.17 -6.86
CA THR A 580 -18.07 10.91 -7.42
C THR A 580 -18.39 11.87 -8.59
N GLU A 581 -17.98 13.12 -8.47
CA GLU A 581 -18.16 14.14 -9.52
C GLU A 581 -17.42 13.76 -10.81
N TYR A 582 -16.23 13.18 -10.69
CA TYR A 582 -15.48 12.70 -11.85
C TYR A 582 -16.21 11.54 -12.53
N LEU A 583 -16.71 10.55 -11.74
CA LEU A 583 -17.47 9.43 -12.27
C LEU A 583 -18.69 9.90 -13.06
N GLU A 584 -19.49 10.81 -12.50
CA GLU A 584 -20.74 11.28 -13.10
C GLU A 584 -20.52 12.22 -14.32
N ILE A 585 -19.38 12.92 -14.38
CA ILE A 585 -19.04 13.78 -15.53
C ILE A 585 -18.54 12.96 -16.73
N TYR A 586 -17.71 11.95 -16.47
CA TYR A 586 -16.99 11.25 -17.53
C TYR A 586 -17.59 9.92 -17.94
N PHE A 587 -18.47 9.33 -17.11
CA PHE A 587 -19.09 8.03 -17.37
C PHE A 587 -20.62 8.12 -17.28
N PRO A 588 -21.36 7.36 -18.09
CA PRO A 588 -22.81 7.44 -18.13
C PRO A 588 -23.46 6.69 -16.95
N LEU A 589 -23.21 7.13 -15.75
CA LEU A 589 -23.78 6.62 -14.51
C LEU A 589 -24.01 7.75 -13.49
N VAL A 590 -24.81 7.45 -12.46
CA VAL A 590 -24.98 8.28 -11.26
C VAL A 590 -24.68 7.43 -10.04
N VAL A 591 -23.96 7.95 -9.06
CA VAL A 591 -23.73 7.31 -7.78
C VAL A 591 -24.87 7.68 -6.82
N GLU A 592 -25.87 6.81 -6.70
CA GLU A 592 -27.05 7.04 -5.83
C GLU A 592 -26.69 6.96 -4.34
N SER A 593 -25.69 6.16 -3.99
CA SER A 593 -25.21 5.98 -2.61
C SER A 593 -23.74 5.65 -2.60
N TYR A 594 -23.01 6.25 -1.67
CA TYR A 594 -21.66 5.85 -1.26
C TYR A 594 -21.53 6.05 0.24
N ALA A 595 -21.70 4.98 1.00
CA ALA A 595 -21.83 5.04 2.45
C ALA A 595 -21.17 3.87 3.15
N SER A 596 -20.74 4.06 4.40
CA SER A 596 -20.31 2.98 5.29
C SER A 596 -21.50 2.06 5.63
N ILE A 597 -21.29 0.75 5.58
CA ILE A 597 -22.29 -0.25 5.97
C ILE A 597 -22.26 -0.39 7.49
N ARG A 598 -23.30 0.13 8.15
CA ARG A 598 -23.42 0.02 9.60
C ARG A 598 -23.35 -1.44 10.06
N ASP A 599 -22.63 -1.70 11.14
CA ASP A 599 -22.44 -3.01 11.79
C ASP A 599 -21.67 -4.06 10.92
N SER A 600 -21.04 -3.65 9.84
CA SER A 600 -20.28 -4.59 9.00
C SER A 600 -18.88 -4.88 9.54
N GLY A 601 -18.27 -3.97 10.28
CA GLY A 601 -17.01 -4.22 10.98
C GLY A 601 -17.20 -5.06 12.24
N GLY A 602 -16.33 -6.04 12.46
CA GLY A 602 -16.35 -6.92 13.62
C GLY A 602 -16.21 -6.15 14.93
N ALA A 603 -17.04 -6.49 15.92
CA ALA A 603 -16.94 -5.92 17.24
C ALA A 603 -15.64 -6.33 17.94
N GLY A 604 -15.02 -5.42 18.70
CA GLY A 604 -13.79 -5.62 19.44
C GLY A 604 -13.55 -4.50 20.44
N GLN A 605 -12.56 -4.63 21.30
CA GLN A 605 -12.03 -3.51 22.06
C GLN A 605 -11.64 -2.38 21.09
N HIS A 606 -11.03 -2.81 19.95
CA HIS A 606 -10.87 -2.00 18.76
C HIS A 606 -11.71 -2.62 17.65
N ARG A 607 -12.66 -1.85 17.15
CA ARG A 607 -13.61 -2.25 16.11
C ARG A 607 -12.88 -2.51 14.80
N GLY A 608 -13.27 -3.56 14.04
CA GLY A 608 -12.94 -3.66 12.62
C GLY A 608 -13.58 -2.53 11.83
N GLY A 609 -12.95 -2.09 10.76
CA GLY A 609 -13.50 -1.10 9.84
C GLY A 609 -14.74 -1.65 9.14
N ASN A 610 -15.72 -0.78 8.90
CA ASN A 610 -16.88 -1.13 8.09
C ASN A 610 -16.54 -1.20 6.61
N GLY A 611 -17.19 -2.10 5.89
CA GLY A 611 -17.28 -2.07 4.44
C GLY A 611 -18.10 -0.88 3.94
N VAL A 612 -18.12 -0.69 2.63
CA VAL A 612 -18.91 0.36 1.98
C VAL A 612 -19.97 -0.22 1.05
N GLU A 613 -21.09 0.49 0.96
CA GLU A 613 -22.11 0.30 -0.08
C GLU A 613 -21.96 1.40 -1.11
N LYS A 614 -21.80 1.02 -2.38
CA LYS A 614 -21.85 1.93 -3.50
C LYS A 614 -22.94 1.46 -4.47
N ILE A 615 -23.86 2.36 -4.83
CA ILE A 615 -24.96 2.09 -5.75
C ILE A 615 -24.76 2.91 -7.00
N TYR A 616 -24.56 2.22 -8.13
CA TYR A 616 -24.43 2.83 -9.44
C TYR A 616 -25.74 2.72 -10.18
N HIS A 617 -26.30 3.85 -10.59
CA HIS A 617 -27.45 3.94 -11.48
C HIS A 617 -26.93 4.11 -12.90
N ILE A 618 -27.25 3.17 -13.76
CA ILE A 618 -26.76 3.07 -15.14
C ILE A 618 -27.63 3.98 -16.05
N LEU A 619 -26.98 4.80 -16.88
CA LEU A 619 -27.63 5.72 -17.78
C LEU A 619 -27.58 5.31 -19.25
N GLU A 620 -26.59 4.52 -19.67
CA GLU A 620 -26.42 4.02 -21.03
C GLU A 620 -26.29 2.49 -21.06
N PRO A 621 -26.67 1.83 -22.16
CA PRO A 621 -26.46 0.40 -22.30
C PRO A 621 -24.96 0.07 -22.24
N GLY A 622 -24.63 -1.05 -21.61
CA GLY A 622 -23.26 -1.48 -21.53
C GLY A 622 -23.10 -2.85 -20.88
N GLU A 623 -21.88 -3.14 -20.56
CA GLU A 623 -21.46 -4.39 -19.97
C GLU A 623 -20.68 -4.10 -18.69
N VAL A 624 -21.01 -4.85 -17.64
CA VAL A 624 -20.34 -4.77 -16.34
C VAL A 624 -19.58 -6.07 -16.09
N SER A 625 -18.32 -5.94 -15.66
CA SER A 625 -17.54 -7.03 -15.07
C SER A 625 -17.19 -6.67 -13.63
N ILE A 626 -17.18 -7.68 -12.78
CA ILE A 626 -16.91 -7.53 -11.35
C ILE A 626 -15.96 -8.64 -10.93
N HIS A 627 -14.94 -8.31 -10.15
CA HIS A 627 -14.24 -9.30 -9.36
C HIS A 627 -13.98 -8.81 -7.94
N ASP A 628 -14.20 -9.70 -6.98
CA ASP A 628 -14.03 -9.50 -5.56
C ASP A 628 -13.84 -10.85 -4.87
N ASP A 629 -13.68 -10.83 -3.55
CA ASP A 629 -13.59 -12.04 -2.71
C ASP A 629 -14.33 -11.81 -1.39
N ARG A 630 -14.17 -12.70 -0.40
CA ARG A 630 -14.87 -12.61 0.89
C ARG A 630 -16.40 -12.66 0.77
N HIS A 631 -16.95 -13.39 -0.22
CA HIS A 631 -18.37 -13.64 -0.34
C HIS A 631 -18.85 -14.78 0.57
N GLN A 632 -17.96 -15.69 0.95
CA GLN A 632 -18.26 -16.87 1.76
C GLN A 632 -17.45 -16.90 3.05
N SER A 633 -16.19 -16.47 3.04
CA SER A 633 -15.31 -16.44 4.19
C SER A 633 -15.34 -15.06 4.85
N GLN A 634 -15.73 -15.02 6.13
CA GLN A 634 -15.72 -13.77 6.90
C GLN A 634 -14.28 -13.38 7.27
N PRO A 635 -13.94 -12.08 7.27
CA PRO A 635 -12.71 -11.58 7.88
C PRO A 635 -12.69 -11.88 9.38
N TRP A 636 -11.74 -12.69 9.82
CA TRP A 636 -11.67 -13.18 11.19
C TRP A 636 -11.30 -12.10 12.21
N GLY A 637 -11.87 -12.19 13.43
CA GLY A 637 -11.49 -11.39 14.59
C GLY A 637 -10.41 -12.07 15.42
N ILE A 638 -9.71 -11.30 16.27
CA ILE A 638 -8.61 -11.79 17.13
C ILE A 638 -8.77 -11.37 18.60
N LEU A 639 -8.27 -12.19 19.53
CA LEU A 639 -8.28 -11.96 21.00
C LEU A 639 -9.67 -11.69 21.57
N GLY A 640 -10.69 -12.38 21.06
CA GLY A 640 -12.10 -12.19 21.43
C GLY A 640 -12.86 -11.22 20.53
N GLY A 641 -12.18 -10.49 19.65
CA GLY A 641 -12.80 -9.70 18.59
C GLY A 641 -13.65 -10.58 17.66
N LYS A 642 -14.69 -9.98 17.08
CA LYS A 642 -15.67 -10.66 16.24
C LYS A 642 -15.29 -10.53 14.76
N PRO A 643 -15.74 -11.46 13.89
CA PRO A 643 -15.52 -11.35 12.47
C PRO A 643 -16.29 -10.18 11.87
N GLY A 644 -15.78 -9.65 10.75
CA GLY A 644 -16.52 -8.73 9.89
C GLY A 644 -17.55 -9.43 9.03
N THR A 645 -18.36 -8.67 8.28
CA THR A 645 -19.34 -9.22 7.34
C THR A 645 -18.70 -9.56 6.00
N CYS A 646 -19.32 -10.49 5.28
CA CYS A 646 -18.96 -10.80 3.90
C CYS A 646 -19.33 -9.68 2.93
N SER A 647 -18.72 -9.74 1.76
CA SER A 647 -19.03 -8.93 0.58
C SER A 647 -20.29 -9.43 -0.13
N GLU A 648 -21.06 -8.54 -0.77
CA GLU A 648 -22.28 -8.88 -1.48
C GLU A 648 -22.49 -7.97 -2.71
N LYS A 649 -23.05 -8.49 -3.78
CA LYS A 649 -23.38 -7.73 -4.99
C LYS A 649 -24.73 -8.09 -5.54
N TRP A 650 -25.42 -7.09 -6.10
CA TRP A 650 -26.70 -7.29 -6.77
C TRP A 650 -26.82 -6.38 -8.00
N ILE A 651 -27.60 -6.87 -8.96
CA ILE A 651 -28.17 -6.06 -10.01
C ILE A 651 -29.69 -5.92 -9.77
N ILE A 652 -30.23 -4.73 -9.93
CA ILE A 652 -31.67 -4.47 -9.95
C ILE A 652 -32.03 -4.02 -11.36
N GLN A 653 -32.82 -4.84 -12.06
CA GLN A 653 -33.29 -4.57 -13.41
C GLN A 653 -34.81 -4.37 -13.41
N LYS A 654 -35.29 -3.46 -14.26
CA LYS A 654 -36.69 -3.05 -14.28
C LYS A 654 -37.66 -4.24 -14.45
N GLU A 655 -37.34 -5.21 -15.31
CA GLU A 655 -38.20 -6.34 -15.61
C GLU A 655 -37.84 -7.60 -14.81
N ALA A 656 -36.55 -7.84 -14.58
CA ALA A 656 -36.05 -9.03 -13.89
C ALA A 656 -35.96 -8.88 -12.35
N GLY A 657 -36.17 -7.68 -11.83
CA GLY A 657 -36.09 -7.41 -10.40
C GLY A 657 -34.66 -7.46 -9.85
N ARG A 658 -34.53 -7.80 -8.56
CA ARG A 658 -33.25 -7.90 -7.85
C ARG A 658 -32.66 -9.31 -8.01
N LYS A 659 -31.42 -9.38 -8.49
CA LYS A 659 -30.65 -10.63 -8.65
C LYS A 659 -29.28 -10.49 -7.98
N ALA A 660 -28.87 -11.48 -7.19
CA ALA A 660 -27.52 -11.55 -6.64
C ALA A 660 -26.51 -11.85 -7.77
N LEU A 661 -25.37 -11.21 -7.68
CA LEU A 661 -24.20 -11.46 -8.55
C LEU A 661 -23.15 -12.25 -7.77
N PRO A 662 -22.40 -13.16 -8.42
CA PRO A 662 -21.28 -13.85 -7.80
C PRO A 662 -20.10 -12.88 -7.50
N SER A 663 -19.11 -13.38 -6.80
CA SER A 663 -17.87 -12.65 -6.47
C SER A 663 -17.12 -12.21 -7.71
N LYS A 664 -17.13 -13.05 -8.74
CA LYS A 664 -16.42 -12.89 -10.01
C LYS A 664 -17.38 -13.18 -11.15
N VAL A 665 -17.57 -12.20 -12.02
CA VAL A 665 -18.51 -12.32 -13.16
C VAL A 665 -18.15 -11.31 -14.24
N ASP A 666 -18.18 -11.78 -15.49
CA ASP A 666 -18.02 -10.97 -16.70
C ASP A 666 -19.33 -10.85 -17.46
N HIS A 667 -19.39 -9.91 -18.40
CA HIS A 667 -20.44 -9.78 -19.41
C HIS A 667 -21.85 -9.59 -18.85
N VAL A 668 -22.01 -8.95 -17.67
CA VAL A 668 -23.31 -8.59 -17.12
C VAL A 668 -23.88 -7.45 -17.95
N GLN A 669 -24.91 -7.75 -18.76
CA GLN A 669 -25.58 -6.73 -19.57
C GLN A 669 -26.39 -5.79 -18.70
N VAL A 670 -26.18 -4.50 -18.85
CA VAL A 670 -26.89 -3.42 -18.14
C VAL A 670 -27.53 -2.45 -19.10
N TYR A 671 -28.64 -1.86 -18.67
CA TYR A 671 -29.46 -0.94 -19.46
C TYR A 671 -29.81 0.31 -18.66
N PRO A 672 -30.20 1.42 -19.32
CA PRO A 672 -30.62 2.63 -18.63
C PRO A 672 -31.72 2.37 -17.59
N GLY A 673 -31.46 2.78 -16.36
CA GLY A 673 -32.35 2.58 -15.21
C GLY A 673 -32.00 1.36 -14.34
N ASP A 674 -31.10 0.50 -14.79
CA ASP A 674 -30.56 -0.58 -13.94
C ASP A 674 -29.69 -0.01 -12.82
N ARG A 675 -29.59 -0.74 -11.71
CA ARG A 675 -28.73 -0.41 -10.58
C ARG A 675 -27.81 -1.57 -10.27
N ILE A 676 -26.52 -1.27 -10.09
CA ILE A 676 -25.56 -2.20 -9.51
C ILE A 676 -25.34 -1.77 -8.06
N ILE A 677 -25.59 -2.69 -7.13
CA ILE A 677 -25.32 -2.50 -5.71
C ILE A 677 -24.05 -3.28 -5.39
N PHE A 678 -23.03 -2.59 -4.93
CA PHE A 678 -21.75 -3.15 -4.54
C PHE A 678 -21.55 -2.93 -3.05
N ARG A 679 -21.51 -4.01 -2.26
CA ARG A 679 -21.17 -4.00 -0.83
C ARG A 679 -19.86 -4.72 -0.63
N THR A 680 -18.89 -4.05 -0.06
CA THR A 680 -17.58 -4.64 0.27
C THR A 680 -17.61 -5.24 1.67
N ALA A 681 -16.67 -6.16 1.95
CA ALA A 681 -16.57 -6.78 3.27
C ALA A 681 -16.15 -5.79 4.36
N GLY A 682 -16.68 -5.96 5.55
CA GLY A 682 -16.13 -5.37 6.76
C GLY A 682 -14.88 -6.12 7.21
N ALA A 683 -14.16 -5.60 8.20
CA ALA A 683 -12.97 -6.24 8.75
C ALA A 683 -13.21 -6.85 10.13
N GLY A 684 -12.32 -7.75 10.58
CA GLY A 684 -12.36 -8.33 11.92
C GLY A 684 -12.03 -7.33 13.02
N GLY A 685 -12.64 -7.50 14.19
CA GLY A 685 -12.35 -6.76 15.42
C GLY A 685 -11.15 -7.32 16.17
N TRP A 686 -10.52 -6.47 16.97
CA TRP A 686 -9.39 -6.81 17.83
C TRP A 686 -9.77 -6.67 19.30
N GLY A 687 -9.45 -7.67 20.11
CA GLY A 687 -9.67 -7.64 21.54
C GLY A 687 -11.13 -7.82 21.97
N ASP A 688 -11.37 -7.97 23.26
CA ASP A 688 -12.70 -8.19 23.85
C ASP A 688 -13.62 -6.97 23.63
N PRO A 689 -14.77 -7.11 22.94
CA PRO A 689 -15.72 -6.01 22.77
C PRO A 689 -16.23 -5.41 24.10
N LEU A 690 -16.27 -6.21 25.18
CA LEU A 690 -16.72 -5.74 26.50
C LEU A 690 -15.70 -4.84 27.20
N GLU A 691 -14.47 -4.74 26.67
CA GLU A 691 -13.43 -3.83 27.14
C GLU A 691 -13.40 -2.50 26.35
N ARG A 692 -14.21 -2.38 25.28
CA ARG A 692 -14.30 -1.11 24.53
C ARG A 692 -14.89 -0.01 25.43
N GLU A 693 -14.26 1.16 25.41
CA GLU A 693 -14.71 2.35 26.11
C GLU A 693 -16.16 2.69 25.77
N VAL A 694 -17.01 2.92 26.80
CA VAL A 694 -18.44 3.20 26.61
C VAL A 694 -18.66 4.45 25.75
N GLY A 695 -17.81 5.48 25.94
CA GLY A 695 -17.84 6.70 25.14
C GLY A 695 -17.50 6.45 23.67
N ALA A 696 -16.59 5.52 23.36
CA ALA A 696 -16.27 5.13 22.00
C ALA A 696 -17.47 4.44 21.32
N VAL A 697 -18.13 3.49 22.01
CA VAL A 697 -19.35 2.82 21.49
C VAL A 697 -20.46 3.83 21.24
N ARG A 698 -20.68 4.78 22.18
CA ARG A 698 -21.65 5.86 21.99
C ARG A 698 -21.35 6.71 20.76
N ASN A 699 -20.08 7.06 20.56
CA ASN A 699 -19.65 7.84 19.39
C ASN A 699 -19.84 7.06 18.09
N ASP A 700 -19.58 5.76 18.08
CA ASP A 700 -19.84 4.90 16.92
C ASP A 700 -21.32 4.87 16.56
N VAL A 701 -22.21 4.78 17.60
CA VAL A 701 -23.67 4.86 17.38
C VAL A 701 -24.10 6.22 16.85
N ALA A 702 -23.58 7.31 17.44
CA ALA A 702 -23.90 8.67 17.01
C ALA A 702 -23.46 8.96 15.56
N ARG A 703 -22.40 8.28 15.10
CA ARG A 703 -21.90 8.36 13.72
C ARG A 703 -22.55 7.33 12.78
N ASN A 704 -23.51 6.56 13.24
CA ASN A 704 -24.15 5.48 12.48
C ASN A 704 -23.19 4.38 11.98
N LEU A 705 -22.06 4.19 12.65
CA LEU A 705 -21.11 3.11 12.37
C LEU A 705 -21.52 1.80 13.01
N VAL A 706 -22.15 1.88 14.21
CA VAL A 706 -22.69 0.77 15.00
C VAL A 706 -24.15 1.06 15.33
N GLY A 707 -25.00 0.04 15.25
CA GLY A 707 -26.41 0.15 15.65
C GLY A 707 -26.59 0.04 17.16
N VAL A 708 -27.70 0.60 17.69
CA VAL A 708 -28.02 0.52 19.13
C VAL A 708 -28.15 -0.94 19.59
N ASP A 709 -28.73 -1.80 18.77
CA ASP A 709 -28.84 -3.25 19.05
C ASP A 709 -27.46 -3.90 19.15
N THR A 710 -26.57 -3.61 18.23
CA THR A 710 -25.18 -4.11 18.23
C THR A 710 -24.39 -3.55 19.41
N ALA A 711 -24.56 -2.28 19.77
CA ALA A 711 -23.98 -1.70 20.98
C ALA A 711 -24.38 -2.48 22.23
N ARG A 712 -25.65 -2.88 22.33
CA ARG A 712 -26.16 -3.69 23.43
C ARG A 712 -25.68 -5.14 23.37
N GLN A 713 -25.79 -5.81 22.22
CA GLN A 713 -25.57 -7.25 22.08
C GLN A 713 -24.10 -7.63 22.07
N ALA A 714 -23.28 -6.86 21.36
CA ALA A 714 -21.84 -7.15 21.18
C ALA A 714 -20.97 -6.44 22.23
N TYR A 715 -21.25 -5.18 22.53
CA TYR A 715 -20.43 -4.36 23.42
C TYR A 715 -20.97 -4.25 24.87
N GLY A 716 -22.19 -4.74 25.09
CA GLY A 716 -22.86 -4.65 26.39
C GLY A 716 -23.14 -3.22 26.82
N VAL A 717 -23.33 -2.28 25.91
CA VAL A 717 -23.58 -0.86 26.18
C VAL A 717 -25.05 -0.53 25.93
N ILE A 718 -25.70 0.02 26.94
CA ILE A 718 -27.10 0.47 26.87
C ILE A 718 -27.12 1.93 26.45
N ILE A 719 -27.66 2.20 25.26
CA ILE A 719 -27.79 3.56 24.71
C ILE A 719 -29.26 3.88 24.50
N ASN A 720 -29.67 5.07 24.88
CA ASN A 720 -31.00 5.60 24.62
C ASN A 720 -31.06 6.07 23.15
N GLU A 721 -31.96 5.51 22.36
CA GLU A 721 -32.09 5.79 20.92
C GLU A 721 -32.40 7.27 20.60
N ASN A 722 -33.13 7.97 21.50
CA ASN A 722 -33.56 9.34 21.24
C ASN A 722 -32.52 10.39 21.67
N THR A 723 -31.76 10.11 22.73
CA THR A 723 -30.78 11.06 23.28
C THR A 723 -29.34 10.71 22.91
N LEU A 724 -29.12 9.50 22.45
CA LEU A 724 -27.80 8.89 22.21
C LEU A 724 -26.90 8.90 23.46
N GLU A 725 -27.47 8.95 24.65
CA GLU A 725 -26.75 8.89 25.92
C GLU A 725 -26.64 7.43 26.40
N ALA A 726 -25.47 7.08 26.94
CA ALA A 726 -25.24 5.76 27.50
C ALA A 726 -25.66 5.70 28.97
N ASP A 727 -26.43 4.68 29.38
CA ASP A 727 -26.72 4.38 30.79
C ASP A 727 -25.54 3.57 31.36
N ILE A 728 -24.69 4.24 32.11
CA ILE A 728 -23.45 3.65 32.65
C ILE A 728 -23.78 2.51 33.64
N ARG A 729 -24.77 2.68 34.53
CA ARG A 729 -25.12 1.67 35.52
C ARG A 729 -25.67 0.40 34.86
N GLN A 730 -26.64 0.53 33.96
CA GLN A 730 -27.18 -0.63 33.24
C GLN A 730 -26.14 -1.28 32.34
N THR A 731 -25.22 -0.51 31.77
CA THR A 731 -24.09 -0.99 30.98
C THR A 731 -23.16 -1.88 31.79
N GLU A 732 -22.75 -1.42 33.00
CA GLU A 732 -21.92 -2.21 33.93
C GLU A 732 -22.57 -3.53 34.32
N GLU A 733 -23.87 -3.45 34.73
CA GLU A 733 -24.67 -4.63 35.09
C GLU A 733 -24.79 -5.62 33.90
N LEU A 734 -24.97 -5.12 32.68
CA LEU A 734 -25.07 -5.96 31.48
C LEU A 734 -23.72 -6.59 31.15
N ARG A 735 -22.64 -5.82 31.13
CA ARG A 735 -21.28 -6.32 30.84
C ARG A 735 -20.87 -7.39 31.83
N GLN A 736 -21.15 -7.20 33.13
CA GLN A 736 -20.85 -8.19 34.16
C GLN A 736 -21.61 -9.51 33.91
N ARG A 737 -22.91 -9.43 33.57
CA ARG A 737 -23.70 -10.61 33.20
C ARG A 737 -23.14 -11.32 31.95
N MET A 738 -22.75 -10.56 30.92
CA MET A 738 -22.18 -11.11 29.70
C MET A 738 -20.84 -11.81 29.96
N ARG A 739 -19.95 -11.22 30.77
CA ARG A 739 -18.69 -11.84 31.19
C ARG A 739 -18.89 -13.16 31.94
N ASN A 740 -19.86 -13.20 32.85
CA ASN A 740 -20.15 -14.37 33.68
C ASN A 740 -20.75 -15.53 32.88
N ASN A 741 -21.43 -15.24 31.76
CA ASN A 741 -22.17 -16.23 30.98
C ASN A 741 -21.46 -16.65 29.67
N ARG A 742 -20.31 -16.06 29.34
CA ARG A 742 -19.60 -16.39 28.09
C ARG A 742 -18.56 -17.50 28.30
N SER A 743 -18.27 -18.23 27.23
CA SER A 743 -17.12 -19.12 27.13
C SER A 743 -15.80 -18.32 27.16
N PRO A 744 -14.66 -18.97 27.47
CA PRO A 744 -13.34 -18.35 27.30
C PRO A 744 -13.18 -17.74 25.90
N LEU A 745 -12.51 -16.61 25.82
CA LEU A 745 -12.29 -15.94 24.53
C LEU A 745 -11.36 -16.78 23.65
N ALA A 746 -11.79 -17.00 22.42
CA ALA A 746 -10.92 -17.61 21.41
C ALA A 746 -9.85 -16.61 20.94
N VAL A 747 -8.67 -17.12 20.61
CA VAL A 747 -7.63 -16.29 19.97
C VAL A 747 -8.13 -15.79 18.61
N PHE A 748 -8.74 -16.69 17.81
CA PHE A 748 -9.32 -16.36 16.51
C PHE A 748 -10.82 -16.68 16.50
N ASP A 749 -11.60 -15.79 15.88
CA ASP A 749 -13.02 -16.01 15.56
C ASP A 749 -13.22 -15.89 14.06
N PHE A 750 -13.35 -17.03 13.38
CA PHE A 750 -13.51 -17.11 11.92
C PHE A 750 -14.95 -16.91 11.45
N GLY A 751 -15.91 -16.74 12.36
CA GLY A 751 -17.33 -16.57 12.01
C GLY A 751 -17.92 -17.78 11.31
N SER A 752 -18.70 -17.52 10.25
CA SER A 752 -19.30 -18.56 9.41
C SER A 752 -18.23 -19.26 8.58
N ARG A 753 -18.25 -20.59 8.56
CA ARG A 753 -17.28 -21.41 7.84
C ARG A 753 -17.71 -21.63 6.39
N ILE A 754 -16.74 -21.62 5.48
CA ILE A 754 -16.97 -22.08 4.10
C ILE A 754 -17.33 -23.56 4.11
N GLY A 755 -18.42 -23.94 3.46
CA GLY A 755 -19.01 -25.27 3.29
C GLY A 755 -18.16 -26.50 3.70
N GLY A 756 -18.20 -26.86 4.99
CA GLY A 756 -17.62 -28.11 5.48
C GLY A 756 -16.11 -28.15 5.73
N VAL A 757 -15.36 -27.12 5.37
CA VAL A 757 -13.94 -27.00 5.72
C VAL A 757 -13.85 -26.63 7.21
N SER A 758 -13.51 -27.62 8.06
CA SER A 758 -13.19 -27.32 9.45
C SER A 758 -11.81 -26.66 9.48
N HIS A 759 -11.76 -25.34 9.65
CA HIS A 759 -10.56 -24.78 10.24
C HIS A 759 -10.39 -25.51 11.58
N GLY A 760 -9.29 -26.24 11.75
CA GLY A 760 -8.99 -26.79 13.05
C GLY A 760 -9.07 -25.63 14.02
N ASN A 761 -10.01 -25.71 14.99
CA ASN A 761 -9.94 -24.80 16.11
C ASN A 761 -8.50 -24.92 16.58
N GLY A 762 -7.70 -23.87 16.41
CA GLY A 762 -6.42 -23.73 17.05
C GLY A 762 -6.66 -23.65 18.56
N VAL A 763 -7.11 -24.76 19.11
CA VAL A 763 -6.89 -25.07 20.50
C VAL A 763 -5.41 -25.37 20.52
N VAL A 764 -4.61 -24.36 20.80
CA VAL A 764 -3.29 -24.58 21.38
C VAL A 764 -3.60 -25.47 22.58
N SER A 765 -3.32 -26.74 22.47
CA SER A 765 -3.28 -27.64 23.62
C SER A 765 -2.27 -26.98 24.56
N ASP A 766 -2.78 -26.47 25.65
CA ASP A 766 -1.98 -25.93 26.75
C ASP A 766 -1.32 -27.13 27.45
N GLU A 767 -0.33 -27.72 26.79
CA GLU A 767 0.62 -28.63 27.41
C GLU A 767 1.73 -27.78 28.03
N ARG A 768 1.36 -26.92 28.97
CA ARG A 768 2.24 -26.50 30.05
C ARG A 768 1.89 -27.35 31.26
N ALA A 769 2.55 -28.51 31.33
CA ALA A 769 2.65 -29.20 32.59
C ALA A 769 3.38 -28.31 33.62
N PRO A 770 2.92 -28.24 34.85
CA PRO A 770 3.56 -27.44 35.89
C PRO A 770 4.83 -28.17 36.34
N VAL A 771 5.95 -27.44 36.32
CA VAL A 771 7.10 -27.71 37.20
C VAL A 771 7.44 -26.42 37.92
#